data_0945738fff1e0ce21d9e50fd3cfdc773
#
_entry.id   0945738fff1e0ce21d9e50fd3cfdc773
#
_cell.length_a   1.000
_cell.length_b   1.000
_cell.length_c   1.000
_cell.angle_alpha   90.00
_cell.angle_beta   90.00
_cell.angle_gamma   90.00
#
_symmetry.space_group_name_H-M   'P 1'
#
loop_
_entity.id
_entity.type
_entity.pdbx_description
1 polymer ?
#
loop_
_entity_poly.entity_id
_entity_poly.type
_entity_poly.pdbx_seq_one_letter_code
_entity_poly.pdbx_strand_id
1 'polypeptide(L)'
;MFRLRTAPLVIGFVLLLIAAGCGGGSNSAGSGSNGSGGSGSNGGSNGGSSGGSTAPTVSNFAISPAVAAPGQFVNFTWATTNATSISVAPSIVNSGQDDGQALPLQANPYTDTGIPTTTTTFQATATSGTTNSQPASATLTIVAVNLTASPLIVPAGSSVTLTYSGPSNSSTYTLTTLPANTTTPLSPSCSGNTCTGTYTPPPLNSNTTYQVSAKGPIGSGASGTAFSQSVMITVNQPTTLTFTAQPSTVSPGGLAVLSWTTQNASAVSINQGIGNVTPVNMGTHNVNPQVTTTYTATATSIYPNTPPVTATATVTVSTGGVSNLNHIIYMVQENRAFDNALGVLAEYRVNHIPPIQGAQLSDVNDLHTLPQGYTIKNPQGQAFGPFHQRTECIENLSPSWDETHYDMDLVGNDWMNLTMNSQYLMDRFLDTTLSGGTGDQYDPTHSRPLGYYDQTDLPFLYELTTQFTSSDTWYSPIPANTIPNRMYLFAATSWGHGYPPTSPSDPAWQRPTIFRALQNAGITWRYYYQDNSVFLANWADWNDPQIQANVRNIQEYYNILASPNADTELPQVVFIERAAATALDEHPGNNIQTGEADVQRILNALLTSAAWPDSAFILTYDEGGGLFDHVGPILVTPPDDQLPTDLGGHTQGLFNVTGFRVPVVVVSPWSKPHTISHMPTDYTSILKLIETRYNVPALTQRDATTGDMTDPTNGFFDFTAPNMLTVPPLPTQPTNGTCNYQLEGSPQ
;
A
#
# COMPACT_ATOMS: atom_id res chain seq x y z
N MET A 1 33.47 -18.53 7.09
CA MET A 1 33.52 -18.17 8.52
C MET A 1 33.54 -16.66 8.65
N PHE A 2 32.40 -16.02 8.63
CA PHE A 2 32.28 -14.57 8.87
C PHE A 2 31.44 -14.36 10.13
N ARG A 3 32.02 -13.66 11.08
CA ARG A 3 31.39 -13.32 12.35
C ARG A 3 30.41 -12.15 12.15
N LEU A 4 29.15 -12.37 12.45
CA LEU A 4 28.16 -11.31 12.64
C LEU A 4 28.52 -10.48 13.88
N ARG A 5 28.59 -9.15 13.71
CA ARG A 5 28.51 -8.20 14.80
C ARG A 5 27.06 -7.77 14.97
N THR A 6 26.49 -8.13 16.09
CA THR A 6 25.19 -7.61 16.56
C THR A 6 25.39 -6.21 17.13
N ALA A 7 24.64 -5.24 16.61
CA ALA A 7 24.47 -3.94 17.24
C ALA A 7 23.11 -3.92 17.97
N PRO A 8 23.02 -3.37 19.19
CA PRO A 8 21.76 -3.31 19.92
C PRO A 8 20.88 -2.15 19.44
N LEU A 9 19.61 -2.45 19.22
CA LEU A 9 18.54 -1.49 18.93
C LEU A 9 18.17 -0.77 20.23
N VAL A 10 18.43 0.54 20.30
CA VAL A 10 17.97 1.41 21.40
C VAL A 10 16.58 1.94 21.01
N ILE A 11 15.55 1.46 21.68
CA ILE A 11 14.19 2.01 21.61
C ILE A 11 14.12 3.16 22.60
N GLY A 12 14.08 4.40 22.09
CA GLY A 12 13.79 5.59 22.87
C GLY A 12 12.28 5.81 23.00
N PHE A 13 11.76 5.58 24.20
CA PHE A 13 10.43 6.03 24.60
C PHE A 13 10.50 7.53 24.94
N VAL A 14 9.75 8.35 24.21
CA VAL A 14 9.50 9.76 24.61
C VAL A 14 8.23 9.79 25.45
N LEU A 15 8.42 10.03 26.76
CA LEU A 15 7.33 10.26 27.73
C LEU A 15 7.02 11.75 27.73
N LEU A 16 5.82 12.13 27.32
CA LEU A 16 5.33 13.51 27.44
C LEU A 16 4.72 13.69 28.82
N LEU A 17 5.40 14.41 29.72
CA LEU A 17 4.87 14.85 31.03
C LEU A 17 4.09 16.15 30.85
N ILE A 18 2.81 16.12 31.18
CA ILE A 18 1.99 17.32 31.40
C ILE A 18 2.14 17.67 32.88
N ALA A 19 2.73 18.82 33.19
CA ALA A 19 2.77 19.39 34.50
C ALA A 19 1.73 20.50 34.62
N ALA A 20 0.73 20.27 35.48
CA ALA A 20 -0.14 21.31 36.01
C ALA A 20 0.58 22.03 37.16
N GLY A 21 0.63 23.34 37.09
CA GLY A 21 1.21 24.19 38.13
C GLY A 21 0.23 25.30 38.56
N CYS A 22 -0.39 25.11 39.69
CA CYS A 22 -1.07 26.17 40.47
C CYS A 22 -0.04 26.99 41.28
N GLY A 23 -0.34 28.28 41.44
CA GLY A 23 0.28 29.18 42.41
C GLY A 23 0.02 30.63 42.01
N GLY A 24 -0.64 31.48 42.70
CA GLY A 24 -0.81 31.72 44.11
C GLY A 24 0.02 32.93 44.57
N GLY A 25 -0.62 33.97 45.01
CA GLY A 25 -0.03 35.01 45.81
C GLY A 25 0.17 36.36 45.11
N SER A 26 -0.34 37.41 45.51
CA SER A 26 -0.62 38.16 46.72
C SER A 26 0.02 39.53 46.67
N ASN A 27 -0.78 40.54 47.06
CA ASN A 27 -0.42 41.77 47.78
C ASN A 27 0.47 42.81 47.13
N SER A 28 0.05 44.04 47.08
CA SER A 28 -0.02 45.09 48.14
C SER A 28 -0.34 46.44 47.49
N ALA A 29 -1.29 47.20 48.02
CA ALA A 29 -1.24 48.21 49.06
C ALA A 29 -0.49 49.52 48.63
N GLY A 30 -1.18 50.59 48.79
CA GLY A 30 -0.64 51.95 48.86
C GLY A 30 -1.66 52.98 48.32
N SER A 31 -2.46 53.54 49.11
CA SER A 31 -2.35 54.59 50.12
C SER A 31 -2.23 56.01 49.51
N GLY A 32 -3.03 56.84 50.05
CA GLY A 32 -2.85 58.29 50.08
C GLY A 32 -3.94 59.04 49.34
N SER A 33 -4.68 59.78 49.93
CA SER A 33 -4.83 60.64 51.10
C SER A 33 -5.27 62.01 50.64
N ASN A 34 -6.21 62.52 51.36
CA ASN A 34 -6.42 63.94 51.68
C ASN A 34 -6.97 64.85 50.60
N GLY A 35 -7.85 65.72 50.92
CA GLY A 35 -8.21 66.45 52.08
C GLY A 35 -9.40 67.34 51.78
N SER A 36 -10.13 67.52 52.80
CA SER A 36 -10.44 68.72 53.49
C SER A 36 -11.06 69.84 52.65
N GLY A 37 -12.09 70.40 53.00
CA GLY A 37 -12.62 70.92 54.22
C GLY A 37 -13.54 72.08 53.97
N GLY A 38 -14.23 72.42 54.95
CA GLY A 38 -14.82 73.77 55.17
C GLY A 38 -16.33 73.80 55.08
N SER A 39 -16.98 73.63 56.12
CA SER A 39 -17.38 74.48 57.26
C SER A 39 -18.04 75.79 56.88
N GLY A 40 -19.17 75.96 57.46
CA GLY A 40 -19.86 77.26 57.64
C GLY A 40 -21.36 77.11 57.61
N SER A 41 -21.95 76.82 58.66
CA SER A 41 -22.48 77.47 59.84
C SER A 41 -23.51 78.56 59.55
N ASN A 42 -24.54 78.37 60.19
CA ASN A 42 -25.41 79.26 60.87
C ASN A 42 -26.65 79.85 60.20
N GLY A 43 -27.64 79.64 60.93
CA GLY A 43 -28.54 80.58 61.61
C GLY A 43 -30.00 80.40 61.13
N GLY A 44 -30.76 79.93 61.87
CA GLY A 44 -31.47 80.49 62.94
C GLY A 44 -32.85 80.99 62.63
N SER A 45 -33.69 80.34 63.33
CA SER A 45 -34.92 80.82 63.96
C SER A 45 -36.30 80.75 63.24
N ASN A 46 -37.04 79.99 63.86
CA ASN A 46 -38.44 80.19 64.35
C ASN A 46 -39.45 80.77 63.38
N GLY A 47 -40.47 80.08 63.25
CA GLY A 47 -41.81 80.58 62.96
C GLY A 47 -42.82 79.47 62.72
N GLY A 48 -43.55 79.25 63.67
CA GLY A 48 -44.53 78.22 63.81
C GLY A 48 -45.73 78.37 62.89
N SER A 49 -46.41 77.32 62.84
CA SER A 49 -47.89 77.25 62.78
C SER A 49 -48.50 76.57 61.60
N SER A 50 -49.31 75.65 61.97
CA SER A 50 -50.46 75.06 61.33
C SER A 50 -50.17 73.97 60.32
N GLY A 51 -50.35 72.76 60.85
CA GLY A 51 -50.56 71.52 60.15
C GLY A 51 -51.63 71.59 59.09
N GLY A 52 -51.13 71.60 57.86
CA GLY A 52 -51.82 70.98 56.77
C GLY A 52 -51.05 69.74 56.41
N SER A 53 -51.61 68.60 56.64
CA SER A 53 -51.10 67.30 56.14
C SER A 53 -51.08 67.42 54.62
N THR A 54 -49.95 67.87 54.09
CA THR A 54 -49.75 67.79 52.63
C THR A 54 -49.72 66.35 52.21
N ALA A 55 -50.63 65.97 51.28
CA ALA A 55 -50.72 64.61 50.78
C ALA A 55 -49.33 64.08 50.31
N PRO A 56 -49.01 62.82 50.55
CA PRO A 56 -47.74 62.27 50.02
C PRO A 56 -47.71 62.36 48.52
N THR A 57 -46.49 62.54 47.90
CA THR A 57 -46.34 62.60 46.48
C THR A 57 -45.19 61.68 46.03
N VAL A 58 -45.30 61.12 44.84
CA VAL A 58 -44.21 60.46 44.09
C VAL A 58 -43.82 61.36 42.93
N SER A 59 -42.54 61.63 42.75
CA SER A 59 -41.97 62.36 41.64
C SER A 59 -40.81 61.62 41.05
N ASN A 60 -40.49 61.89 39.78
CA ASN A 60 -39.35 61.31 39.05
C ASN A 60 -39.38 59.77 38.96
N PHE A 61 -40.58 59.15 38.99
CA PHE A 61 -40.70 57.72 38.81
C PHE A 61 -40.39 57.38 37.34
N ALA A 62 -39.24 56.72 37.13
CA ALA A 62 -38.77 56.40 35.80
C ALA A 62 -38.03 55.06 35.82
N ILE A 63 -37.95 54.39 34.64
CA ILE A 63 -37.24 53.15 34.38
C ILE A 63 -36.16 53.47 33.36
N SER A 64 -34.91 53.03 33.64
CA SER A 64 -33.78 53.19 32.77
C SER A 64 -32.93 51.93 32.71
N PRO A 65 -32.77 51.30 31.53
CA PRO A 65 -33.39 51.60 30.26
C PRO A 65 -34.90 51.29 30.26
N ALA A 66 -35.67 52.03 29.49
CA ALA A 66 -37.11 51.81 29.36
C ALA A 66 -37.47 50.66 28.41
N VAL A 67 -36.45 50.06 27.73
CA VAL A 67 -36.56 48.91 26.85
C VAL A 67 -35.51 47.90 27.29
N ALA A 68 -35.90 46.64 27.49
CA ALA A 68 -35.01 45.55 27.88
C ALA A 68 -35.47 44.22 27.32
N ALA A 69 -34.59 43.22 27.30
CA ALA A 69 -34.97 41.84 27.07
C ALA A 69 -35.12 41.09 28.43
N PRO A 70 -35.84 39.97 28.47
CA PRO A 70 -35.84 39.09 29.62
C PRO A 70 -34.41 38.75 30.04
N GLY A 71 -34.11 38.91 31.33
CA GLY A 71 -32.77 38.67 31.90
C GLY A 71 -31.81 39.87 31.88
N GLN A 72 -32.20 41.00 31.28
CA GLN A 72 -31.44 42.23 31.37
C GLN A 72 -31.93 43.07 32.57
N PHE A 73 -31.03 43.76 33.26
CA PHE A 73 -31.36 44.56 34.41
C PHE A 73 -31.80 45.98 34.05
N VAL A 74 -32.70 46.56 34.88
CA VAL A 74 -33.17 47.96 34.75
C VAL A 74 -33.06 48.68 36.08
N ASN A 75 -32.88 49.98 36.05
CA ASN A 75 -32.86 50.83 37.22
C ASN A 75 -34.19 51.60 37.31
N PHE A 76 -34.74 51.64 38.50
CA PHE A 76 -35.86 52.50 38.87
C PHE A 76 -35.33 53.72 39.61
N THR A 77 -35.90 54.85 39.34
CA THR A 77 -35.66 56.09 40.10
C THR A 77 -36.99 56.68 40.57
N TRP A 78 -37.02 57.21 41.76
CA TRP A 78 -38.15 57.96 42.33
C TRP A 78 -37.72 58.88 43.48
N ALA A 79 -38.51 59.83 43.76
CA ALA A 79 -38.41 60.62 44.97
C ALA A 79 -39.81 60.79 45.60
N THR A 80 -39.93 60.77 46.94
CA THR A 80 -41.17 61.00 47.66
C THR A 80 -41.06 62.22 48.53
N THR A 81 -42.19 62.91 48.71
CA THR A 81 -42.32 63.95 49.74
C THR A 81 -43.54 63.63 50.65
N ASN A 82 -43.42 63.94 51.93
CA ASN A 82 -44.43 63.69 52.94
C ASN A 82 -44.91 62.25 53.03
N ALA A 83 -44.07 61.28 52.68
CA ALA A 83 -44.36 59.85 52.67
C ALA A 83 -43.70 59.16 53.88
N THR A 84 -44.36 58.11 54.41
CA THR A 84 -43.78 57.16 55.37
C THR A 84 -43.40 55.83 54.72
N SER A 85 -43.94 55.54 53.55
CA SER A 85 -43.60 54.38 52.72
C SER A 85 -43.89 54.61 51.24
N ILE A 86 -43.32 53.79 50.39
CA ILE A 86 -43.58 53.69 48.93
C ILE A 86 -43.78 52.24 48.60
N SER A 87 -44.69 51.96 47.66
CA SER A 87 -44.90 50.67 47.02
C SER A 87 -44.85 50.81 45.53
N VAL A 88 -44.31 49.81 44.84
CA VAL A 88 -44.32 49.70 43.39
C VAL A 88 -45.07 48.39 43.03
N ALA A 89 -46.03 48.51 42.11
CA ALA A 89 -46.80 47.37 41.64
C ALA A 89 -46.70 47.31 40.08
N PRO A 90 -46.36 46.12 39.46
CA PRO A 90 -45.90 44.92 40.15
C PRO A 90 -44.66 45.16 40.99
N SER A 91 -44.41 44.25 41.98
CA SER A 91 -43.26 44.33 42.86
C SER A 91 -41.92 44.27 42.09
N ILE A 92 -40.95 45.06 42.53
CA ILE A 92 -39.59 45.07 42.02
C ILE A 92 -38.65 44.40 42.99
N VAL A 93 -37.67 43.58 42.48
CA VAL A 93 -36.73 42.79 43.28
C VAL A 93 -35.32 43.31 43.10
N ASN A 94 -34.62 43.65 44.17
CA ASN A 94 -33.21 44.06 44.10
C ASN A 94 -32.28 42.85 44.30
N SER A 95 -31.18 42.82 43.52
CA SER A 95 -30.13 41.79 43.71
C SER A 95 -29.49 41.93 45.09
N GLY A 96 -29.84 41.02 46.02
CA GLY A 96 -29.25 40.92 47.34
C GLY A 96 -30.10 41.39 48.49
N GLN A 97 -31.38 41.70 48.31
CA GLN A 97 -32.34 41.90 49.36
C GLN A 97 -33.48 40.89 49.30
N ASP A 98 -33.86 40.33 50.45
CA ASP A 98 -34.98 39.41 50.52
C ASP A 98 -36.31 40.09 50.20
N ASP A 99 -37.19 39.37 49.47
CA ASP A 99 -38.57 39.76 49.19
C ASP A 99 -39.30 40.16 50.49
N GLY A 100 -39.63 41.46 50.59
CA GLY A 100 -40.38 41.99 51.72
C GLY A 100 -39.73 43.15 52.48
N GLN A 101 -38.52 43.62 52.07
CA GLN A 101 -37.97 44.83 52.62
C GLN A 101 -38.68 46.06 52.08
N ALA A 102 -38.93 47.06 52.97
CA ALA A 102 -39.50 48.31 52.49
C ALA A 102 -38.65 49.07 51.52
N LEU A 103 -39.24 49.49 50.42
CA LEU A 103 -38.55 50.28 49.41
C LEU A 103 -38.09 51.63 50.05
N PRO A 104 -36.89 52.13 49.70
CA PRO A 104 -36.41 53.38 50.21
C PRO A 104 -37.30 54.53 49.72
N LEU A 105 -37.53 55.52 50.54
CA LEU A 105 -38.35 56.72 50.16
C LEU A 105 -37.77 57.50 49.00
N GLN A 106 -36.50 57.30 48.70
CA GLN A 106 -35.82 57.80 47.47
C GLN A 106 -34.96 56.70 46.87
N ALA A 107 -35.07 56.46 45.59
CA ALA A 107 -34.21 55.55 44.84
C ALA A 107 -33.39 56.31 43.80
N ASN A 108 -32.04 56.15 43.82
CA ASN A 108 -31.17 56.77 42.85
C ASN A 108 -29.88 55.94 42.70
N PRO A 109 -29.87 54.97 41.85
CA PRO A 109 -30.95 54.13 41.34
C PRO A 109 -31.26 52.93 42.23
N TYR A 110 -32.40 52.26 42.00
CA TYR A 110 -32.78 50.96 42.52
C TYR A 110 -32.75 49.96 41.37
N THR A 111 -31.84 49.00 41.36
CA THR A 111 -31.67 48.06 40.27
C THR A 111 -32.60 46.86 40.45
N ASP A 112 -33.49 46.62 39.51
CA ASP A 112 -34.35 45.43 39.47
C ASP A 112 -33.72 44.31 38.62
N THR A 113 -33.63 43.14 39.21
CA THR A 113 -33.13 41.91 38.57
C THR A 113 -34.25 40.90 38.23
N GLY A 114 -35.49 41.18 38.70
CA GLY A 114 -36.69 40.39 38.47
C GLY A 114 -37.49 40.83 37.26
N ILE A 115 -36.85 40.99 36.07
CA ILE A 115 -37.47 41.59 34.89
C ILE A 115 -38.65 40.76 34.39
N PRO A 116 -39.82 41.37 34.15
CA PRO A 116 -40.99 40.71 33.55
C PRO A 116 -40.64 40.13 32.15
N THR A 117 -41.33 39.07 31.77
CA THR A 117 -41.19 38.47 30.43
C THR A 117 -42.01 39.15 29.35
N THR A 118 -42.90 40.04 29.76
CA THR A 118 -43.78 40.83 28.89
C THR A 118 -43.72 42.32 29.25
N THR A 119 -44.03 43.16 28.27
CA THR A 119 -44.12 44.63 28.47
C THR A 119 -45.04 44.95 29.66
N THR A 120 -44.51 45.65 30.65
CA THR A 120 -45.16 45.88 31.92
C THR A 120 -45.14 47.36 32.30
N THR A 121 -46.30 47.87 32.77
CA THR A 121 -46.39 49.21 33.33
C THR A 121 -46.35 49.09 34.87
N PHE A 122 -45.35 49.71 35.47
CA PHE A 122 -45.19 49.81 36.92
C PHE A 122 -45.86 51.06 37.45
N GLN A 123 -46.45 50.97 38.60
CA GLN A 123 -47.07 52.10 39.34
C GLN A 123 -46.44 52.24 40.70
N ALA A 124 -45.91 53.43 40.99
CA ALA A 124 -45.39 53.77 42.32
C ALA A 124 -46.39 54.61 43.08
N THR A 125 -46.68 54.23 44.31
CA THR A 125 -47.63 54.96 45.24
C THR A 125 -46.92 55.23 46.57
N ALA A 126 -46.87 56.48 46.98
CA ALA A 126 -46.36 56.92 48.26
C ALA A 126 -47.50 56.96 49.26
N THR A 127 -47.25 56.51 50.50
CA THR A 127 -48.27 56.48 51.58
C THR A 127 -47.77 57.22 52.78
N SER A 128 -48.66 57.97 53.45
CA SER A 128 -48.45 58.58 54.77
C SER A 128 -49.69 58.33 55.66
N GLY A 129 -49.52 57.43 56.66
CA GLY A 129 -50.62 56.96 57.42
C GLY A 129 -51.66 56.18 56.57
N THR A 130 -52.87 56.74 56.42
CA THR A 130 -53.96 56.16 55.61
C THR A 130 -54.11 56.90 54.25
N THR A 131 -53.29 57.88 53.96
CA THR A 131 -53.37 58.70 52.72
C THR A 131 -52.34 58.24 51.67
N ASN A 132 -52.82 57.94 50.47
CA ASN A 132 -52.01 57.57 49.36
C ASN A 132 -51.85 58.74 48.39
N SER A 133 -50.68 58.79 47.69
CA SER A 133 -50.47 59.66 46.54
C SER A 133 -51.27 59.21 45.30
N GLN A 134 -51.39 60.05 44.33
CA GLN A 134 -51.72 59.60 43.00
C GLN A 134 -50.56 58.71 42.49
N PRO A 135 -50.86 57.55 41.86
CA PRO A 135 -49.84 56.68 41.34
C PRO A 135 -49.05 57.35 40.22
N ALA A 136 -47.70 57.29 40.27
CA ALA A 136 -46.83 57.59 39.18
C ALA A 136 -46.55 56.34 38.35
N SER A 137 -46.64 56.40 37.03
CA SER A 137 -46.50 55.22 36.15
C SER A 137 -45.27 55.32 35.28
N ALA A 138 -44.59 54.17 35.06
CA ALA A 138 -43.53 54.02 34.10
C ALA A 138 -43.66 52.64 33.41
N THR A 139 -43.44 52.60 32.08
CA THR A 139 -43.59 51.36 31.31
C THR A 139 -42.22 50.86 30.90
N LEU A 140 -41.97 49.60 31.21
CA LEU A 140 -40.84 48.81 30.68
C LEU A 140 -41.31 48.02 29.46
N THR A 141 -40.75 48.30 28.29
CA THR A 141 -40.98 47.53 27.07
C THR A 141 -40.06 46.34 27.01
N ILE A 142 -40.62 45.15 26.90
CA ILE A 142 -39.84 43.90 26.75
C ILE A 142 -39.71 43.51 25.26
N VAL A 143 -38.45 43.35 24.81
CA VAL A 143 -38.11 42.90 23.47
C VAL A 143 -37.20 41.67 23.59
N ALA A 144 -37.67 40.51 23.12
CA ALA A 144 -36.90 39.28 23.15
C ALA A 144 -35.69 39.32 22.23
N VAL A 145 -34.62 38.63 22.60
CA VAL A 145 -33.49 38.39 21.70
C VAL A 145 -33.83 37.16 20.85
N ASN A 146 -33.79 37.34 19.52
CA ASN A 146 -34.12 36.30 18.54
C ASN A 146 -32.96 36.08 17.61
N LEU A 147 -32.84 34.83 17.11
CA LEU A 147 -31.92 34.41 16.08
C LEU A 147 -32.63 33.45 15.14
N THR A 148 -32.46 33.64 13.85
CA THR A 148 -32.90 32.72 12.80
C THR A 148 -31.77 32.51 11.82
N ALA A 149 -31.77 31.42 11.08
CA ALA A 149 -30.81 31.12 10.02
C ALA A 149 -31.52 30.63 8.77
N SER A 150 -30.97 30.97 7.62
CA SER A 150 -31.46 30.48 6.33
C SER A 150 -30.29 30.32 5.35
N PRO A 151 -30.15 29.11 4.74
CA PRO A 151 -30.86 27.87 5.03
C PRO A 151 -30.34 27.16 6.30
N LEU A 152 -31.12 26.20 6.83
CA LEU A 152 -30.74 25.42 8.03
C LEU A 152 -29.92 24.16 7.68
N ILE A 153 -29.92 23.76 6.42
CA ILE A 153 -29.15 22.61 5.89
C ILE A 153 -28.40 23.10 4.67
N VAL A 154 -27.10 22.88 4.66
CA VAL A 154 -26.21 23.33 3.58
C VAL A 154 -25.18 22.24 3.21
N PRO A 155 -24.69 22.19 1.95
CA PRO A 155 -23.49 21.43 1.60
C PRO A 155 -22.25 21.97 2.33
N ALA A 156 -21.26 21.11 2.55
CA ALA A 156 -19.96 21.53 3.07
C ALA A 156 -19.34 22.65 2.20
N GLY A 157 -18.73 23.64 2.83
CA GLY A 157 -18.18 24.81 2.13
C GLY A 157 -19.18 25.89 1.76
N SER A 158 -20.46 25.77 2.17
CA SER A 158 -21.51 26.79 1.90
C SER A 158 -21.65 27.78 3.03
N SER A 159 -22.17 28.98 2.68
CA SER A 159 -22.49 30.05 3.63
C SER A 159 -23.97 30.05 3.98
N VAL A 160 -24.30 30.56 5.16
CA VAL A 160 -25.67 30.80 5.65
C VAL A 160 -25.84 32.26 6.05
N THR A 161 -27.06 32.72 6.09
CA THR A 161 -27.37 34.06 6.63
C THR A 161 -28.06 33.91 7.97
N LEU A 162 -27.47 34.48 9.01
CA LEU A 162 -28.04 34.61 10.33
C LEU A 162 -28.76 35.98 10.42
N THR A 163 -30.02 35.98 10.87
CA THR A 163 -30.78 37.21 11.11
C THR A 163 -31.10 37.25 12.60
N TYR A 164 -30.79 38.35 13.24
CA TYR A 164 -30.98 38.55 14.67
C TYR A 164 -31.68 39.82 15.02
N SER A 165 -32.34 39.85 16.16
CA SER A 165 -33.00 41.05 16.72
C SER A 165 -32.94 41.01 18.24
N GLY A 166 -33.12 42.20 18.83
CA GLY A 166 -33.18 42.39 20.27
C GLY A 166 -33.50 43.84 20.71
N PRO A 167 -33.44 44.19 21.99
CA PRO A 167 -33.81 45.51 22.51
C PRO A 167 -32.80 46.61 22.10
N SER A 168 -33.33 47.78 21.81
CA SER A 168 -32.49 48.92 21.33
C SER A 168 -31.56 49.51 22.42
N ASN A 169 -31.81 49.22 23.67
CA ASN A 169 -30.97 49.68 24.78
C ASN A 169 -29.85 48.73 25.18
N SER A 170 -29.63 47.61 24.43
CA SER A 170 -28.48 46.73 24.70
C SER A 170 -27.16 47.42 24.34
N SER A 171 -26.20 47.33 25.27
CA SER A 171 -24.87 47.92 25.10
C SER A 171 -24.02 47.18 24.08
N THR A 172 -24.17 45.86 23.95
CA THR A 172 -23.46 45.02 22.99
C THR A 172 -24.33 43.86 22.54
N TYR A 173 -24.12 43.46 21.27
CA TYR A 173 -24.63 42.19 20.72
C TYR A 173 -23.44 41.32 20.36
N THR A 174 -23.54 40.02 20.69
CA THR A 174 -22.47 39.06 20.46
C THR A 174 -23.05 37.77 19.93
N LEU A 175 -22.44 37.21 18.86
CA LEU A 175 -22.72 35.89 18.34
C LEU A 175 -21.75 34.90 18.98
N THR A 176 -22.25 33.83 19.55
CA THR A 176 -21.49 32.69 20.04
C THR A 176 -21.61 31.53 19.06
N THR A 177 -20.48 30.93 18.68
CA THR A 177 -20.39 29.78 17.78
C THR A 177 -19.99 28.55 18.59
N LEU A 178 -20.77 27.48 18.54
CA LEU A 178 -20.54 26.22 19.24
C LEU A 178 -20.23 25.08 18.26
N PRO A 179 -19.39 24.11 18.60
CA PRO A 179 -18.79 23.85 19.93
C PRO A 179 -17.52 24.67 20.23
N ALA A 180 -16.99 25.44 19.28
CA ALA A 180 -15.74 26.18 19.46
C ALA A 180 -15.80 27.26 20.58
N ASN A 181 -17.00 27.63 21.02
CA ASN A 181 -17.27 28.67 22.00
C ASN A 181 -16.58 30.00 21.68
N THR A 182 -16.49 30.34 20.40
CA THR A 182 -15.93 31.59 19.95
C THR A 182 -17.03 32.67 19.89
N THR A 183 -16.67 33.92 20.15
CA THR A 183 -17.59 35.05 20.17
C THR A 183 -17.20 36.06 19.09
N THR A 184 -18.23 36.58 18.38
CA THR A 184 -18.09 37.59 17.37
C THR A 184 -18.98 38.81 17.72
N PRO A 185 -18.42 40.02 17.84
CA PRO A 185 -19.23 41.21 18.04
C PRO A 185 -20.16 41.45 16.85
N LEU A 186 -21.39 41.85 17.13
CA LEU A 186 -22.40 42.20 16.11
C LEU A 186 -22.76 43.69 16.20
N SER A 187 -23.06 44.29 15.05
CA SER A 187 -23.43 45.72 14.91
C SER A 187 -24.80 45.84 14.28
N PRO A 188 -25.89 45.74 15.06
CA PRO A 188 -27.23 45.88 14.51
C PRO A 188 -27.60 47.35 14.22
N SER A 189 -28.58 47.56 13.35
CA SER A 189 -29.24 48.81 13.15
C SER A 189 -30.49 48.89 14.02
N CYS A 190 -30.65 49.99 14.75
CA CYS A 190 -31.77 50.15 15.69
C CYS A 190 -32.82 51.16 15.17
N SER A 191 -34.10 50.79 15.33
CA SER A 191 -35.26 51.63 15.05
C SER A 191 -36.33 51.39 16.10
N GLY A 192 -36.79 52.47 16.72
CA GLY A 192 -37.72 52.37 17.85
C GLY A 192 -37.12 51.56 18.99
N ASN A 193 -37.87 50.58 19.47
CA ASN A 193 -37.49 49.76 20.60
C ASN A 193 -36.69 48.52 20.22
N THR A 194 -36.39 48.27 18.92
CA THR A 194 -35.77 47.05 18.44
C THR A 194 -34.52 47.35 17.60
N CYS A 195 -33.48 46.59 17.80
CA CYS A 195 -32.33 46.49 16.92
C CYS A 195 -32.42 45.22 16.10
N THR A 196 -32.04 45.28 14.81
CA THR A 196 -31.99 44.13 13.90
C THR A 196 -30.69 44.13 13.12
N GLY A 197 -30.23 42.95 12.72
CA GLY A 197 -29.06 42.79 11.89
C GLY A 197 -28.96 41.42 11.24
N THR A 198 -28.05 41.32 10.27
CA THR A 198 -27.68 40.08 9.61
C THR A 198 -26.18 39.82 9.78
N TYR A 199 -25.80 38.57 9.81
CA TYR A 199 -24.41 38.14 9.82
C TYR A 199 -24.23 36.92 8.94
N THR A 200 -23.20 36.92 8.10
CA THR A 200 -22.84 35.77 7.27
C THR A 200 -21.52 35.21 7.80
N PRO A 201 -21.55 34.05 8.49
CA PRO A 201 -20.33 33.41 8.94
C PRO A 201 -19.50 32.89 7.77
N PRO A 202 -18.18 32.59 7.97
CA PRO A 202 -17.38 31.87 6.99
C PRO A 202 -18.06 30.58 6.53
N PRO A 203 -17.71 30.03 5.33
CA PRO A 203 -18.25 28.77 4.82
C PRO A 203 -18.12 27.67 5.83
N LEU A 204 -19.17 26.87 6.01
CA LEU A 204 -19.27 25.84 7.03
C LEU A 204 -18.84 24.47 6.50
N ASN A 205 -17.93 23.79 7.20
CA ASN A 205 -17.46 22.43 6.88
C ASN A 205 -17.97 21.35 7.84
N SER A 206 -18.66 21.76 8.91
CA SER A 206 -19.23 20.84 9.90
C SER A 206 -20.48 21.47 10.55
N ASN A 207 -21.30 20.62 11.18
CA ASN A 207 -22.47 21.09 11.90
C ASN A 207 -22.07 22.14 12.93
N THR A 208 -22.76 23.27 12.91
CA THR A 208 -22.42 24.43 13.72
C THR A 208 -23.68 25.00 14.37
N THR A 209 -23.61 25.32 15.65
CA THR A 209 -24.70 25.94 16.40
C THR A 209 -24.34 27.38 16.73
N TYR A 210 -25.31 28.28 16.57
CA TYR A 210 -25.17 29.70 16.84
C TYR A 210 -26.16 30.14 17.92
N GLN A 211 -25.72 31.08 18.74
CA GLN A 211 -26.58 31.78 19.73
C GLN A 211 -26.18 33.26 19.78
N VAL A 212 -27.16 34.16 19.79
CA VAL A 212 -26.94 35.59 19.99
C VAL A 212 -27.20 35.99 21.44
N SER A 213 -26.32 36.77 21.99
CA SER A 213 -26.53 37.44 23.28
C SER A 213 -26.59 38.95 23.09
N ALA A 214 -27.45 39.58 23.91
CA ALA A 214 -27.60 41.04 24.00
C ALA A 214 -27.38 41.45 25.45
N LYS A 215 -26.33 42.22 25.72
CA LYS A 215 -25.99 42.70 27.05
C LYS A 215 -26.67 44.06 27.29
N GLY A 216 -27.43 44.17 28.39
CA GLY A 216 -27.96 45.45 28.82
C GLY A 216 -26.89 46.39 29.36
N PRO A 217 -27.19 47.68 29.51
CA PRO A 217 -26.23 48.68 30.02
C PRO A 217 -25.95 48.52 31.53
N ILE A 218 -26.75 47.72 32.23
CA ILE A 218 -26.68 47.48 33.69
C ILE A 218 -26.32 46.01 33.97
N GLY A 219 -25.44 45.78 34.92
CA GLY A 219 -24.94 44.44 35.27
C GLY A 219 -23.64 44.07 34.60
N SER A 220 -22.92 43.04 35.10
CA SER A 220 -21.66 42.55 34.59
C SER A 220 -21.73 41.02 34.34
N GLY A 221 -20.92 40.55 33.38
CA GLY A 221 -20.87 39.11 33.05
C GLY A 221 -22.20 38.59 32.49
N ALA A 222 -22.66 37.44 32.96
CA ALA A 222 -23.95 36.86 32.57
C ALA A 222 -25.13 37.62 33.15
N SER A 223 -24.93 38.41 34.20
CA SER A 223 -25.95 39.30 34.81
C SER A 223 -26.29 40.40 33.82
N GLY A 224 -27.58 40.60 33.54
CA GLY A 224 -28.06 41.60 32.60
C GLY A 224 -27.81 41.23 31.13
N THR A 225 -27.48 40.02 30.81
CA THR A 225 -27.35 39.50 29.43
C THR A 225 -28.52 38.60 29.08
N ALA A 226 -29.19 38.86 27.96
CA ALA A 226 -30.25 38.03 27.43
C ALA A 226 -29.70 37.21 26.23
N PHE A 227 -30.18 36.00 26.04
CA PHE A 227 -29.76 35.08 25.00
C PHE A 227 -30.95 34.72 24.11
N SER A 228 -30.67 34.51 22.80
CA SER A 228 -31.59 33.89 21.86
C SER A 228 -31.66 32.36 22.15
N GLN A 229 -32.61 31.70 21.53
CA GLN A 229 -32.52 30.25 21.37
C GLN A 229 -31.33 29.91 20.44
N SER A 230 -30.76 28.73 20.65
CA SER A 230 -29.68 28.22 19.77
C SER A 230 -30.27 27.75 18.45
N VAL A 231 -29.55 28.07 17.35
CA VAL A 231 -29.89 27.64 16.00
C VAL A 231 -28.75 26.77 15.47
N MET A 232 -29.05 25.50 15.14
CA MET A 232 -28.09 24.57 14.55
C MET A 232 -28.22 24.53 13.03
N ILE A 233 -27.07 24.63 12.36
CA ILE A 233 -26.94 24.43 10.91
C ILE A 233 -26.37 23.04 10.67
N THR A 234 -27.06 22.23 9.88
CA THR A 234 -26.62 20.91 9.46
C THR A 234 -25.82 21.04 8.16
N VAL A 235 -24.61 20.45 8.15
CA VAL A 235 -23.72 20.46 6.99
C VAL A 235 -23.64 19.06 6.37
N ASN A 236 -24.17 18.93 5.16
CA ASN A 236 -24.10 17.70 4.39
C ASN A 236 -22.70 17.52 3.81
N GLN A 237 -22.04 16.42 4.20
CA GLN A 237 -20.73 16.04 3.65
C GLN A 237 -20.91 15.43 2.24
N PRO A 238 -19.94 15.62 1.30
CA PRO A 238 -20.05 15.06 -0.04
C PRO A 238 -20.05 13.53 0.00
N THR A 239 -20.83 12.93 -0.88
CA THR A 239 -20.73 11.49 -1.16
C THR A 239 -19.50 11.26 -2.01
N THR A 240 -18.68 10.24 -1.64
CA THR A 240 -17.52 9.81 -2.40
C THR A 240 -17.68 8.37 -2.86
N LEU A 241 -17.07 8.04 -4.00
CA LEU A 241 -17.03 6.71 -4.57
C LEU A 241 -15.67 6.52 -5.25
N THR A 242 -14.92 5.49 -4.84
CA THR A 242 -13.84 4.91 -5.63
C THR A 242 -14.33 3.57 -6.18
N PHE A 243 -13.92 3.25 -7.42
CA PHE A 243 -14.34 2.05 -8.10
C PHE A 243 -13.24 1.58 -9.03
N THR A 244 -12.80 0.33 -8.87
CA THR A 244 -11.69 -0.27 -9.64
C THR A 244 -12.04 -1.68 -10.09
N ALA A 245 -11.31 -2.19 -11.08
CA ALA A 245 -11.34 -3.58 -11.53
C ALA A 245 -9.91 -4.12 -11.54
N GLN A 246 -9.70 -5.30 -10.95
CA GLN A 246 -8.41 -5.99 -10.96
C GLN A 246 -8.61 -7.49 -11.21
N PRO A 247 -7.82 -8.09 -12.11
CA PRO A 247 -6.97 -7.42 -13.10
C PRO A 247 -7.81 -6.60 -14.10
N SER A 248 -7.21 -5.55 -14.68
CA SER A 248 -7.89 -4.71 -15.68
C SER A 248 -7.92 -5.33 -17.08
N THR A 249 -7.19 -6.45 -17.30
CA THR A 249 -7.16 -7.21 -18.54
C THR A 249 -7.25 -8.69 -18.21
N VAL A 250 -8.16 -9.40 -18.88
CA VAL A 250 -8.39 -10.84 -18.71
C VAL A 250 -8.56 -11.51 -20.07
N SER A 251 -8.43 -12.84 -20.13
CA SER A 251 -8.89 -13.66 -21.25
C SER A 251 -10.43 -13.69 -21.32
N PRO A 252 -11.06 -14.11 -22.43
CA PRO A 252 -12.50 -14.29 -22.52
C PRO A 252 -13.01 -15.22 -21.39
N GLY A 253 -13.93 -14.71 -20.54
CA GLY A 253 -14.42 -15.43 -19.37
C GLY A 253 -13.46 -15.49 -18.18
N GLY A 254 -12.30 -14.85 -18.25
CA GLY A 254 -11.37 -14.71 -17.14
C GLY A 254 -11.96 -13.89 -16.00
N LEU A 255 -11.53 -14.17 -14.77
CA LEU A 255 -12.03 -13.53 -13.58
C LEU A 255 -11.41 -12.13 -13.40
N ALA A 256 -12.26 -11.13 -13.15
CA ALA A 256 -11.85 -9.84 -12.62
C ALA A 256 -12.69 -9.49 -11.40
N VAL A 257 -12.11 -8.75 -10.45
CA VAL A 257 -12.77 -8.32 -9.23
C VAL A 257 -13.01 -6.82 -9.29
N LEU A 258 -14.28 -6.45 -9.21
CA LEU A 258 -14.71 -5.07 -9.04
C LEU A 258 -14.66 -4.73 -7.56
N SER A 259 -14.01 -3.60 -7.20
CA SER A 259 -13.89 -3.14 -5.82
C SER A 259 -14.40 -1.72 -5.70
N TRP A 260 -15.12 -1.43 -4.60
CA TRP A 260 -15.59 -0.07 -4.32
C TRP A 260 -15.37 0.32 -2.87
N THR A 261 -15.20 1.63 -2.67
CA THR A 261 -15.31 2.26 -1.35
C THR A 261 -16.12 3.52 -1.45
N THR A 262 -16.97 3.79 -0.45
CA THR A 262 -17.82 4.98 -0.42
C THR A 262 -17.82 5.65 0.95
N GLN A 263 -18.13 6.96 0.95
CA GLN A 263 -18.50 7.68 2.16
C GLN A 263 -19.81 8.43 1.89
N ASN A 264 -20.64 8.53 2.91
CA ASN A 264 -21.95 9.20 2.87
C ASN A 264 -22.89 8.68 1.78
N ALA A 265 -22.79 7.38 1.45
CA ALA A 265 -23.69 6.70 0.54
C ALA A 265 -24.73 5.86 1.29
N SER A 266 -25.96 5.86 0.81
CA SER A 266 -27.06 5.02 1.30
C SER A 266 -27.22 3.74 0.50
N ALA A 267 -26.74 3.73 -0.75
CA ALA A 267 -26.74 2.58 -1.63
C ALA A 267 -25.63 2.68 -2.67
N VAL A 268 -25.15 1.53 -3.15
CA VAL A 268 -24.29 1.41 -4.33
C VAL A 268 -24.93 0.42 -5.28
N SER A 269 -24.99 0.76 -6.56
CA SER A 269 -25.41 -0.15 -7.63
C SER A 269 -24.37 -0.17 -8.74
N ILE A 270 -24.21 -1.35 -9.38
CA ILE A 270 -23.31 -1.54 -10.51
C ILE A 270 -24.15 -1.99 -11.71
N ASN A 271 -23.86 -1.46 -12.87
CA ASN A 271 -24.52 -1.82 -14.11
C ASN A 271 -24.18 -3.25 -14.59
N GLN A 272 -24.43 -3.58 -15.84
CA GLN A 272 -24.19 -4.90 -16.47
C GLN A 272 -24.93 -6.06 -15.76
N GLY A 273 -26.12 -5.77 -15.18
CA GLY A 273 -26.95 -6.78 -14.54
C GLY A 273 -26.57 -7.12 -13.09
N ILE A 274 -25.53 -6.49 -12.52
CA ILE A 274 -25.10 -6.75 -11.13
C ILE A 274 -26.12 -6.18 -10.13
N GLY A 275 -26.62 -4.94 -10.36
CA GLY A 275 -27.62 -4.31 -9.49
C GLY A 275 -27.02 -3.74 -8.20
N ASN A 276 -27.83 -3.76 -7.12
CA ASN A 276 -27.40 -3.26 -5.82
C ASN A 276 -26.41 -4.19 -5.15
N VAL A 277 -25.37 -3.63 -4.56
CA VAL A 277 -24.29 -4.36 -3.89
C VAL A 277 -24.18 -4.00 -2.41
N THR A 278 -23.72 -4.96 -1.61
CA THR A 278 -23.51 -4.84 -0.15
C THR A 278 -22.21 -5.49 0.25
N PRO A 279 -21.53 -4.96 1.29
CA PRO A 279 -21.83 -3.73 2.06
C PRO A 279 -21.64 -2.45 1.24
N VAL A 280 -22.37 -1.37 1.61
CA VAL A 280 -22.37 -0.10 0.87
C VAL A 280 -21.03 0.63 0.99
N ASN A 281 -20.41 0.62 2.18
CA ASN A 281 -19.21 1.41 2.48
C ASN A 281 -17.95 0.89 1.78
N MET A 282 -17.83 -0.43 1.60
CA MET A 282 -16.74 -1.07 0.85
C MET A 282 -17.13 -2.52 0.52
N GLY A 283 -16.66 -3.01 -0.62
CA GLY A 283 -16.93 -4.40 -1.00
C GLY A 283 -16.27 -4.76 -2.33
N THR A 284 -16.46 -6.03 -2.71
CA THR A 284 -15.96 -6.60 -3.95
C THR A 284 -17.05 -7.42 -4.65
N HIS A 285 -16.94 -7.57 -5.99
CA HIS A 285 -17.82 -8.41 -6.79
C HIS A 285 -17.04 -9.01 -7.96
N ASN A 286 -17.14 -10.33 -8.12
CA ASN A 286 -16.45 -11.07 -9.18
C ASN A 286 -17.23 -10.97 -10.50
N VAL A 287 -16.51 -10.76 -11.61
CA VAL A 287 -17.07 -10.71 -12.97
C VAL A 287 -16.20 -11.52 -13.94
N ASN A 288 -16.84 -12.14 -14.93
CA ASN A 288 -16.17 -12.97 -15.95
C ASN A 288 -16.60 -12.53 -17.37
N PRO A 289 -16.16 -11.35 -17.84
CA PRO A 289 -16.61 -10.80 -19.11
C PRO A 289 -16.07 -11.62 -20.29
N GLN A 290 -16.89 -11.83 -21.32
CA GLN A 290 -16.51 -12.48 -22.58
C GLN A 290 -15.96 -11.49 -23.62
N VAL A 291 -16.22 -10.19 -23.42
CA VAL A 291 -15.77 -9.08 -24.27
C VAL A 291 -15.41 -7.89 -23.37
N THR A 292 -14.52 -7.02 -23.83
CA THR A 292 -14.17 -5.80 -23.11
C THR A 292 -15.41 -5.09 -22.61
N THR A 293 -15.53 -4.95 -21.30
CA THR A 293 -16.72 -4.47 -20.61
C THR A 293 -16.39 -3.33 -19.66
N THR A 294 -17.12 -2.22 -19.79
CA THR A 294 -17.04 -1.11 -18.83
C THR A 294 -18.17 -1.23 -17.82
N TYR A 295 -17.80 -1.30 -16.55
CA TYR A 295 -18.69 -1.28 -15.42
C TYR A 295 -18.81 0.14 -14.88
N THR A 296 -20.03 0.53 -14.48
CA THR A 296 -20.31 1.82 -13.86
C THR A 296 -20.94 1.58 -12.50
N ALA A 297 -20.28 2.02 -11.45
CA ALA A 297 -20.85 2.06 -10.12
C ALA A 297 -21.51 3.40 -9.88
N THR A 298 -22.65 3.41 -9.18
CA THR A 298 -23.45 4.57 -8.81
C THR A 298 -23.69 4.54 -7.31
N ALA A 299 -23.18 5.54 -6.58
CA ALA A 299 -23.40 5.72 -5.15
C ALA A 299 -24.49 6.77 -4.92
N THR A 300 -25.57 6.38 -4.25
CA THR A 300 -26.65 7.27 -3.85
C THR A 300 -26.35 7.89 -2.50
N SER A 301 -26.51 9.21 -2.37
CA SER A 301 -26.24 9.95 -1.12
C SER A 301 -27.19 9.53 0.01
N ILE A 302 -26.71 9.59 1.27
CA ILE A 302 -27.56 9.55 2.48
C ILE A 302 -28.40 10.83 2.61
N TYR A 303 -28.03 11.92 1.93
CA TYR A 303 -28.70 13.20 2.03
C TYR A 303 -29.73 13.37 0.91
N PRO A 304 -30.99 13.74 1.25
CA PRO A 304 -32.03 13.94 0.26
C PRO A 304 -31.64 14.99 -0.79
N ASN A 305 -32.11 14.80 -2.03
CA ASN A 305 -31.90 15.74 -3.14
C ASN A 305 -30.42 16.00 -3.53
N THR A 306 -29.50 15.15 -3.07
CA THR A 306 -28.09 15.18 -3.51
C THR A 306 -27.93 14.27 -4.73
N PRO A 307 -27.37 14.74 -5.86
CA PRO A 307 -27.13 13.88 -7.02
C PRO A 307 -26.24 12.71 -6.68
N PRO A 308 -26.49 11.53 -7.29
CA PRO A 308 -25.60 10.37 -7.10
C PRO A 308 -24.23 10.62 -7.71
N VAL A 309 -23.21 9.95 -7.18
CA VAL A 309 -21.85 9.97 -7.68
C VAL A 309 -21.60 8.68 -8.47
N THR A 310 -20.99 8.80 -9.66
CA THR A 310 -20.65 7.65 -10.51
C THR A 310 -19.15 7.54 -10.70
N ALA A 311 -18.67 6.29 -10.81
CA ALA A 311 -17.31 5.96 -11.20
C ALA A 311 -17.33 4.75 -12.15
N THR A 312 -16.33 4.65 -13.02
CA THR A 312 -16.24 3.56 -14.01
C THR A 312 -14.94 2.78 -13.85
N ALA A 313 -15.04 1.47 -14.13
CA ALA A 313 -13.89 0.59 -14.26
C ALA A 313 -14.10 -0.28 -15.51
N THR A 314 -13.06 -0.40 -16.35
CA THR A 314 -13.12 -1.20 -17.57
C THR A 314 -12.27 -2.46 -17.39
N VAL A 315 -12.87 -3.62 -17.66
CA VAL A 315 -12.14 -4.88 -17.82
C VAL A 315 -11.95 -5.09 -19.32
N THR A 316 -10.70 -5.03 -19.78
CA THR A 316 -10.34 -5.32 -21.16
C THR A 316 -10.28 -6.83 -21.35
N VAL A 317 -10.99 -7.36 -22.34
CA VAL A 317 -10.88 -8.77 -22.74
C VAL A 317 -9.93 -8.85 -23.93
N SER A 318 -8.81 -9.54 -23.74
CA SER A 318 -7.83 -9.81 -24.79
C SER A 318 -8.05 -11.21 -25.34
N THR A 319 -8.19 -11.32 -26.66
CA THR A 319 -8.49 -12.57 -27.36
C THR A 319 -7.26 -13.34 -27.80
N GLY A 320 -6.08 -13.00 -27.29
CA GLY A 320 -4.83 -13.70 -27.65
C GLY A 320 -3.56 -12.92 -27.35
N GLY A 321 -2.44 -13.63 -27.30
CA GLY A 321 -1.12 -13.09 -27.05
C GLY A 321 -0.68 -13.16 -25.57
N VAL A 322 0.52 -12.63 -25.31
CA VAL A 322 1.16 -12.67 -23.98
C VAL A 322 0.33 -12.01 -22.86
N SER A 323 -0.66 -11.18 -23.21
CA SER A 323 -1.58 -10.56 -22.24
C SER A 323 -2.47 -11.56 -21.49
N ASN A 324 -2.54 -12.82 -21.94
CA ASN A 324 -3.22 -13.88 -21.23
C ASN A 324 -2.47 -14.37 -19.96
N LEU A 325 -1.22 -13.97 -19.80
CA LEU A 325 -0.44 -14.26 -18.59
C LEU A 325 -0.58 -13.10 -17.61
N ASN A 326 -1.33 -13.27 -16.56
CA ASN A 326 -1.41 -12.30 -15.46
C ASN A 326 -0.26 -12.45 -14.46
N HIS A 327 0.28 -13.67 -14.34
CA HIS A 327 1.35 -13.99 -13.41
C HIS A 327 2.49 -14.72 -14.12
N ILE A 328 3.69 -14.19 -14.00
CA ILE A 328 4.92 -14.84 -14.45
C ILE A 328 5.74 -15.16 -13.21
N ILE A 329 5.85 -16.46 -12.91
CA ILE A 329 6.60 -17.00 -11.79
C ILE A 329 7.84 -17.69 -12.34
N TYR A 330 9.02 -17.39 -11.83
CA TYR A 330 10.23 -18.09 -12.24
C TYR A 330 11.11 -18.46 -11.05
N MET A 331 11.67 -19.66 -11.14
CA MET A 331 12.56 -20.25 -10.16
C MET A 331 13.80 -20.77 -10.85
N VAL A 332 14.95 -20.56 -10.23
CA VAL A 332 16.24 -20.96 -10.78
C VAL A 332 16.99 -21.77 -9.75
N GLN A 333 17.17 -23.07 -10.04
CA GLN A 333 17.94 -24.04 -9.25
C GLN A 333 19.43 -23.97 -9.62
N GLU A 334 20.29 -24.80 -9.06
CA GLU A 334 21.73 -24.68 -9.19
C GLU A 334 22.41 -25.88 -9.89
N ASN A 335 23.27 -25.50 -10.83
CA ASN A 335 24.42 -26.28 -11.27
C ASN A 335 24.07 -27.63 -11.89
N ARG A 336 23.13 -27.66 -12.88
CA ARG A 336 22.82 -28.88 -13.64
C ARG A 336 22.82 -28.63 -15.14
N ALA A 337 23.67 -29.39 -15.87
CA ALA A 337 23.64 -29.40 -17.32
C ALA A 337 22.40 -30.15 -17.84
N PHE A 338 21.97 -29.83 -19.08
CA PHE A 338 20.83 -30.50 -19.71
C PHE A 338 21.02 -32.01 -19.77
N ASP A 339 22.19 -32.50 -20.26
CA ASP A 339 22.44 -33.92 -20.37
C ASP A 339 22.55 -34.66 -19.01
N ASN A 340 22.95 -33.94 -17.94
CA ASN A 340 22.97 -34.53 -16.60
C ASN A 340 21.56 -34.79 -16.06
N ALA A 341 20.63 -33.84 -16.24
CA ALA A 341 19.29 -33.96 -15.64
C ALA A 341 18.27 -34.60 -16.61
N LEU A 342 18.41 -34.41 -17.92
CA LEU A 342 17.44 -34.80 -18.95
C LEU A 342 18.06 -35.59 -20.11
N GLY A 343 19.24 -36.24 -19.89
CA GLY A 343 20.03 -36.86 -20.93
C GLY A 343 19.37 -38.03 -21.68
N VAL A 344 18.27 -38.57 -21.18
CA VAL A 344 17.49 -39.65 -21.82
C VAL A 344 16.00 -39.26 -21.97
N LEU A 345 15.71 -37.96 -22.10
CA LEU A 345 14.34 -37.44 -22.22
C LEU A 345 13.64 -37.93 -23.50
N ALA A 346 14.38 -38.05 -24.61
CA ALA A 346 13.84 -38.58 -25.88
C ALA A 346 13.26 -39.98 -25.70
N GLU A 347 14.02 -40.89 -25.06
CA GLU A 347 13.58 -42.29 -24.79
C GLU A 347 12.37 -42.32 -23.89
N TYR A 348 12.34 -41.48 -22.84
CA TYR A 348 11.20 -41.40 -21.94
C TYR A 348 9.93 -40.97 -22.69
N ARG A 349 10.01 -39.94 -23.52
CA ARG A 349 8.88 -39.41 -24.31
C ARG A 349 8.32 -40.43 -25.30
N VAL A 350 9.19 -41.16 -26.00
CA VAL A 350 8.77 -42.20 -26.97
C VAL A 350 8.10 -43.39 -26.27
N ASN A 351 8.56 -43.74 -25.08
CA ASN A 351 8.05 -44.85 -24.29
C ASN A 351 6.97 -44.46 -23.27
N HIS A 352 6.48 -43.18 -23.31
CA HIS A 352 5.53 -42.65 -22.34
C HIS A 352 4.19 -43.38 -22.34
N ILE A 353 3.58 -43.54 -21.17
CA ILE A 353 2.27 -44.16 -21.00
C ILE A 353 1.32 -43.21 -20.25
N PRO A 354 0.23 -42.78 -20.89
CA PRO A 354 -0.22 -43.07 -22.26
C PRO A 354 0.70 -42.52 -23.34
N PRO A 355 0.77 -43.13 -24.54
CA PRO A 355 1.66 -42.71 -25.59
C PRO A 355 1.43 -41.24 -26.02
N ILE A 356 2.50 -40.47 -26.16
CA ILE A 356 2.48 -39.14 -26.76
C ILE A 356 2.39 -39.33 -28.27
N GLN A 357 1.33 -38.78 -28.87
CA GLN A 357 1.09 -38.95 -30.28
C GLN A 357 2.18 -38.26 -31.13
N GLY A 358 2.89 -39.05 -31.91
CA GLY A 358 3.89 -38.58 -32.83
C GLY A 358 5.28 -38.36 -32.22
N ALA A 359 5.50 -38.66 -30.94
CA ALA A 359 6.82 -38.54 -30.31
C ALA A 359 7.86 -39.39 -31.04
N GLN A 360 9.01 -38.80 -31.34
CA GLN A 360 10.17 -39.40 -31.98
C GLN A 360 11.41 -39.17 -31.14
N LEU A 361 12.41 -40.06 -31.23
CA LEU A 361 13.70 -39.82 -30.60
C LEU A 361 14.34 -38.52 -31.09
N SER A 362 14.17 -38.18 -32.36
CA SER A 362 14.69 -36.95 -32.96
C SER A 362 14.05 -35.67 -32.45
N ASP A 363 13.04 -35.73 -31.59
CA ASP A 363 12.38 -34.55 -31.05
C ASP A 363 13.21 -33.87 -29.95
N VAL A 364 14.22 -34.55 -29.40
CA VAL A 364 15.09 -34.02 -28.35
C VAL A 364 16.54 -34.28 -28.74
N ASN A 365 17.37 -33.26 -28.70
CA ASN A 365 18.81 -33.42 -28.83
C ASN A 365 19.43 -33.70 -27.45
N ASP A 366 19.36 -34.98 -27.02
CA ASP A 366 19.96 -35.50 -25.79
C ASP A 366 21.01 -36.58 -26.07
N LEU A 367 21.46 -37.31 -25.08
CA LEU A 367 22.54 -38.30 -25.17
C LEU A 367 22.33 -39.39 -26.24
N HIS A 368 21.10 -39.69 -26.66
CA HIS A 368 20.80 -40.65 -27.73
C HIS A 368 21.37 -40.24 -29.07
N THR A 369 21.65 -38.93 -29.31
CA THR A 369 22.21 -38.39 -30.56
C THR A 369 23.72 -38.64 -30.65
N LEU A 370 24.38 -38.98 -29.56
CA LEU A 370 25.79 -39.30 -29.57
C LEU A 370 26.07 -40.57 -30.38
N PRO A 371 27.20 -40.65 -31.10
CA PRO A 371 27.60 -41.83 -31.83
C PRO A 371 27.67 -43.04 -30.90
N GLN A 372 27.28 -44.22 -31.39
CA GLN A 372 27.40 -45.45 -30.61
C GLN A 372 28.84 -45.69 -30.16
N GLY A 373 29.04 -45.89 -28.84
CA GLY A 373 30.37 -46.06 -28.25
C GLY A 373 31.13 -44.76 -28.05
N TYR A 374 30.44 -43.61 -28.08
CA TYR A 374 31.04 -42.33 -27.76
C TYR A 374 31.73 -42.36 -26.41
N THR A 375 32.97 -41.88 -26.37
CA THR A 375 33.76 -41.74 -25.13
C THR A 375 34.64 -40.53 -25.18
N ILE A 376 34.89 -39.93 -24.02
CA ILE A 376 35.99 -38.99 -23.79
C ILE A 376 37.01 -39.55 -22.85
N LYS A 377 38.22 -38.97 -22.82
CA LYS A 377 39.33 -39.55 -22.04
C LYS A 377 39.65 -38.67 -20.85
N ASN A 378 39.95 -39.35 -19.74
CA ASN A 378 40.53 -38.68 -18.57
C ASN A 378 42.04 -38.41 -18.80
N PRO A 379 42.71 -37.65 -17.90
CA PRO A 379 44.15 -37.38 -17.99
C PRO A 379 45.04 -38.61 -17.99
N GLN A 380 44.56 -39.76 -17.49
CA GLN A 380 45.28 -41.04 -17.51
C GLN A 380 45.09 -41.78 -18.82
N GLY A 381 44.31 -41.24 -19.76
CA GLY A 381 44.03 -41.84 -21.05
C GLY A 381 42.97 -42.92 -21.07
N GLN A 382 42.26 -43.12 -19.95
CA GLN A 382 41.13 -44.03 -19.85
C GLN A 382 39.90 -43.38 -20.51
N ALA A 383 39.14 -44.17 -21.28
CA ALA A 383 37.98 -43.71 -22.01
C ALA A 383 36.67 -44.03 -21.27
N PHE A 384 35.79 -43.06 -21.10
CA PHE A 384 34.49 -43.20 -20.48
C PHE A 384 33.40 -42.62 -21.35
N GLY A 385 32.24 -43.26 -21.41
CA GLY A 385 31.02 -42.76 -22.00
C GLY A 385 30.02 -42.30 -20.94
N PRO A 386 28.93 -41.63 -21.35
CA PRO A 386 27.84 -41.30 -20.44
C PRO A 386 27.30 -42.59 -19.73
N PHE A 387 26.92 -42.44 -18.46
CA PHE A 387 26.40 -43.57 -17.66
C PHE A 387 25.28 -43.07 -16.73
N HIS A 388 24.34 -43.97 -16.41
CA HIS A 388 23.29 -43.67 -15.42
C HIS A 388 23.91 -43.48 -14.04
N GLN A 389 23.65 -42.34 -13.40
CA GLN A 389 24.17 -41.99 -12.09
C GLN A 389 23.61 -42.96 -11.00
N ARG A 390 24.44 -43.39 -10.08
CA ARG A 390 24.07 -44.38 -9.08
C ARG A 390 23.92 -43.83 -7.66
N THR A 391 23.98 -42.50 -7.55
CA THR A 391 23.83 -41.75 -6.31
C THR A 391 23.21 -40.40 -6.57
N GLU A 392 22.38 -39.90 -5.71
CA GLU A 392 21.68 -38.60 -5.84
C GLU A 392 22.55 -37.42 -5.43
N CYS A 393 23.74 -37.65 -4.91
CA CYS A 393 24.74 -36.65 -4.59
C CYS A 393 26.04 -36.94 -5.31
N ILE A 394 26.66 -35.96 -5.88
CA ILE A 394 27.99 -36.02 -6.48
C ILE A 394 28.87 -34.94 -5.87
N GLU A 395 30.19 -35.15 -5.83
CA GLU A 395 31.11 -34.08 -5.44
C GLU A 395 31.01 -32.90 -6.39
N ASN A 396 31.13 -31.68 -5.84
CA ASN A 396 31.06 -30.44 -6.62
C ASN A 396 32.20 -30.39 -7.64
N LEU A 397 31.88 -29.93 -8.83
CA LEU A 397 32.81 -29.60 -9.89
C LEU A 397 32.98 -28.06 -10.00
N SER A 398 33.89 -27.60 -10.81
CA SER A 398 34.12 -26.18 -11.01
C SER A 398 33.49 -25.70 -12.32
N PRO A 399 32.42 -24.87 -12.28
CA PRO A 399 31.87 -24.22 -13.47
C PRO A 399 32.50 -22.84 -13.70
N SER A 400 33.76 -22.64 -13.28
CA SER A 400 34.43 -21.35 -13.44
C SER A 400 34.61 -20.97 -14.92
N TRP A 401 34.87 -19.70 -15.17
CA TRP A 401 35.15 -19.21 -16.52
C TRP A 401 36.22 -20.03 -17.25
N ASP A 402 37.37 -20.28 -16.61
CA ASP A 402 38.44 -21.06 -17.21
C ASP A 402 38.05 -22.50 -17.48
N GLU A 403 37.41 -23.14 -16.48
CA GLU A 403 37.01 -24.55 -16.57
C GLU A 403 35.99 -24.77 -17.69
N THR A 404 34.93 -23.92 -17.73
CA THR A 404 33.90 -24.03 -18.76
C THR A 404 34.47 -23.82 -20.17
N HIS A 405 35.40 -22.87 -20.37
CA HIS A 405 36.08 -22.68 -21.64
C HIS A 405 36.96 -23.88 -21.97
N TYR A 406 37.60 -24.48 -20.96
CA TYR A 406 38.44 -25.64 -21.15
C TYR A 406 37.61 -26.87 -21.53
N ASP A 407 36.50 -27.11 -20.86
CA ASP A 407 35.58 -28.23 -21.12
C ASP A 407 34.99 -28.18 -22.54
N MET A 408 34.69 -26.99 -23.03
CA MET A 408 34.19 -26.73 -24.38
C MET A 408 35.21 -27.08 -25.48
N ASP A 409 36.50 -27.00 -25.17
CA ASP A 409 37.63 -27.25 -26.08
C ASP A 409 37.45 -26.65 -27.49
N LEU A 410 37.48 -25.31 -27.57
CA LEU A 410 37.37 -24.59 -28.82
C LEU A 410 38.53 -24.90 -29.77
N VAL A 411 38.24 -25.39 -30.95
CA VAL A 411 39.26 -25.65 -31.98
C VAL A 411 39.97 -24.34 -32.35
N GLY A 412 41.29 -24.32 -32.13
CA GLY A 412 42.11 -23.13 -32.36
C GLY A 412 42.19 -22.17 -31.17
N ASN A 413 41.40 -22.35 -30.14
CA ASN A 413 41.42 -21.59 -28.87
C ASN A 413 41.41 -20.07 -29.02
N ASP A 414 40.70 -19.54 -30.04
CA ASP A 414 40.55 -18.11 -30.30
C ASP A 414 39.18 -17.58 -29.86
N TRP A 415 39.01 -17.45 -28.55
CA TRP A 415 37.77 -16.99 -27.92
C TRP A 415 37.45 -15.50 -28.17
N MET A 416 38.43 -14.74 -28.70
CA MET A 416 38.22 -13.33 -28.99
C MET A 416 37.61 -13.11 -30.40
N ASN A 417 37.69 -14.10 -31.28
CA ASN A 417 37.23 -14.01 -32.67
C ASN A 417 36.23 -15.12 -33.06
N LEU A 418 35.27 -15.39 -32.16
CA LEU A 418 34.26 -16.41 -32.40
C LEU A 418 33.36 -16.07 -33.59
N THR A 419 33.03 -17.10 -34.37
CA THR A 419 32.14 -17.03 -35.54
C THR A 419 31.12 -18.15 -35.50
N MET A 420 30.10 -18.10 -36.35
CA MET A 420 29.13 -19.19 -36.53
C MET A 420 29.77 -20.51 -37.00
N ASN A 421 31.03 -20.51 -37.42
CA ASN A 421 31.77 -21.69 -37.81
C ASN A 421 32.77 -22.17 -36.74
N SER A 422 32.79 -21.53 -35.57
CA SER A 422 33.59 -21.99 -34.46
C SER A 422 33.13 -23.39 -34.01
N GLN A 423 34.10 -24.29 -33.81
CA GLN A 423 33.83 -25.67 -33.46
C GLN A 423 34.31 -25.96 -32.04
N TYR A 424 33.46 -26.61 -31.28
CA TYR A 424 33.70 -27.03 -29.89
C TYR A 424 33.75 -28.57 -29.86
N LEU A 425 34.80 -29.14 -29.26
CA LEU A 425 34.94 -30.60 -29.17
C LEU A 425 34.16 -31.20 -28.01
N MET A 426 33.90 -30.45 -26.97
CA MET A 426 33.13 -30.87 -25.80
C MET A 426 33.69 -32.12 -25.13
N ASP A 427 35.02 -32.26 -25.03
CA ASP A 427 35.66 -33.52 -24.69
C ASP A 427 36.66 -33.47 -23.53
N ARG A 428 36.70 -32.32 -22.76
CA ARG A 428 37.63 -32.13 -21.66
C ARG A 428 37.00 -32.17 -20.25
N PHE A 429 35.77 -32.51 -20.12
CA PHE A 429 35.05 -32.56 -18.83
C PHE A 429 35.67 -33.47 -17.78
N LEU A 430 36.51 -34.45 -18.21
CA LEU A 430 37.20 -35.39 -17.31
C LEU A 430 38.58 -34.88 -16.89
N ASP A 431 39.01 -33.71 -17.38
CA ASP A 431 40.29 -33.11 -17.04
C ASP A 431 40.07 -32.08 -15.91
N THR A 432 40.05 -32.54 -14.71
CA THR A 432 39.77 -31.72 -13.50
C THR A 432 40.97 -30.93 -12.99
N THR A 433 42.05 -30.84 -13.77
CA THR A 433 43.31 -30.19 -13.33
C THR A 433 43.23 -28.73 -13.13
N LEU A 434 42.25 -28.04 -13.73
CA LEU A 434 41.99 -26.60 -13.55
C LEU A 434 41.03 -26.31 -12.39
N SER A 435 40.34 -27.34 -11.88
CA SER A 435 39.31 -27.11 -10.91
C SER A 435 39.90 -26.74 -9.55
N GLY A 436 39.52 -25.58 -9.03
CA GLY A 436 39.59 -25.28 -7.62
C GLY A 436 38.56 -26.06 -6.80
N GLY A 437 37.99 -27.14 -7.36
CA GLY A 437 37.00 -28.01 -6.75
C GLY A 437 37.54 -28.77 -5.55
N THR A 438 36.65 -29.35 -4.78
CA THR A 438 36.94 -30.08 -3.53
C THR A 438 37.71 -31.38 -3.75
N GLY A 439 38.13 -31.65 -4.98
CA GLY A 439 38.96 -32.78 -5.35
C GLY A 439 38.15 -34.04 -5.63
N ASP A 440 38.73 -34.92 -6.46
CA ASP A 440 38.16 -36.24 -6.82
C ASP A 440 38.42 -37.28 -5.72
N GLN A 441 37.94 -36.98 -4.50
CA GLN A 441 38.21 -37.83 -3.35
C GLN A 441 37.58 -39.23 -3.54
N TYR A 442 36.43 -39.27 -4.18
CA TYR A 442 35.63 -40.47 -4.32
C TYR A 442 35.57 -41.00 -5.75
N ASP A 443 35.89 -40.19 -6.77
CA ASP A 443 36.02 -40.62 -8.17
C ASP A 443 37.43 -40.42 -8.72
N PRO A 444 38.34 -41.35 -8.47
CA PRO A 444 39.71 -41.26 -8.98
C PRO A 444 39.81 -41.42 -10.51
N THR A 445 38.72 -41.77 -11.18
CA THR A 445 38.64 -41.87 -12.64
C THR A 445 38.24 -40.57 -13.30
N HIS A 446 37.81 -39.59 -12.55
CA HIS A 446 37.26 -38.29 -13.00
C HIS A 446 36.05 -38.43 -13.94
N SER A 447 35.32 -39.53 -13.87
CA SER A 447 34.23 -39.86 -14.79
C SER A 447 32.87 -39.26 -14.40
N ARG A 448 32.70 -38.79 -13.14
CA ARG A 448 31.41 -38.31 -12.62
C ARG A 448 30.73 -37.20 -13.45
N PRO A 449 31.44 -36.31 -14.19
CA PRO A 449 30.76 -35.35 -15.04
C PRO A 449 29.86 -35.99 -16.11
N LEU A 450 30.16 -37.21 -16.55
CA LEU A 450 29.40 -37.97 -17.56
C LEU A 450 28.16 -38.67 -17.01
N GLY A 451 27.94 -38.63 -15.69
CA GLY A 451 26.74 -39.21 -15.07
C GLY A 451 25.47 -38.46 -15.41
N TYR A 452 24.42 -39.19 -15.78
CA TYR A 452 23.08 -38.59 -16.01
C TYR A 452 22.06 -39.28 -15.09
N TYR A 453 20.97 -38.55 -14.79
CA TYR A 453 19.77 -39.04 -14.12
C TYR A 453 18.69 -39.40 -15.13
N ASP A 454 17.84 -40.36 -14.78
CA ASP A 454 16.69 -40.73 -15.61
C ASP A 454 15.37 -40.58 -14.86
N GLN A 455 14.27 -41.04 -15.47
CA GLN A 455 12.92 -40.96 -14.89
C GLN A 455 12.72 -41.77 -13.62
N THR A 456 13.64 -42.68 -13.28
CA THR A 456 13.60 -43.44 -12.02
C THR A 456 14.13 -42.62 -10.84
N ASP A 457 15.02 -41.69 -11.12
CA ASP A 457 15.57 -40.71 -10.15
C ASP A 457 14.70 -39.48 -10.05
N LEU A 458 14.32 -38.91 -11.20
CA LEU A 458 13.63 -37.61 -11.34
C LEU A 458 12.28 -37.75 -12.08
N PRO A 459 11.36 -38.61 -11.61
CA PRO A 459 10.11 -38.88 -12.32
C PRO A 459 9.28 -37.61 -12.48
N PHE A 460 9.31 -36.68 -11.53
CA PHE A 460 8.55 -35.43 -11.61
C PHE A 460 9.08 -34.51 -12.71
N LEU A 461 10.40 -34.27 -12.79
CA LEU A 461 11.01 -33.42 -13.81
C LEU A 461 10.79 -34.00 -15.22
N TYR A 462 10.98 -35.30 -15.40
CA TYR A 462 10.76 -35.98 -16.68
C TYR A 462 9.33 -35.86 -17.16
N GLU A 463 8.35 -36.07 -16.25
CA GLU A 463 6.93 -35.93 -16.59
C GLU A 463 6.60 -34.46 -16.88
N LEU A 464 7.09 -33.52 -16.06
CA LEU A 464 6.83 -32.11 -16.21
C LEU A 464 7.30 -31.58 -17.57
N THR A 465 8.55 -31.90 -17.96
CA THR A 465 9.14 -31.53 -19.25
C THR A 465 8.49 -32.23 -20.43
N THR A 466 7.82 -33.34 -20.18
CA THR A 466 7.08 -34.10 -21.20
C THR A 466 5.66 -33.59 -21.41
N GLN A 467 4.97 -33.20 -20.35
CA GLN A 467 3.59 -32.70 -20.45
C GLN A 467 3.51 -31.24 -20.94
N PHE A 468 4.44 -30.40 -20.49
CA PHE A 468 4.49 -28.98 -20.81
C PHE A 468 5.54 -28.68 -21.89
N THR A 469 5.89 -27.41 -22.07
CA THR A 469 6.93 -27.04 -23.04
C THR A 469 8.29 -27.01 -22.37
N SER A 470 9.25 -27.73 -22.91
CA SER A 470 10.68 -27.69 -22.56
C SER A 470 11.53 -27.24 -23.75
N SER A 471 12.85 -27.21 -23.61
CA SER A 471 13.78 -26.89 -24.69
C SER A 471 15.09 -27.67 -24.57
N ASP A 472 15.64 -28.06 -25.71
CA ASP A 472 16.98 -28.68 -25.84
C ASP A 472 18.02 -27.69 -26.42
N THR A 473 17.68 -26.41 -26.48
CA THR A 473 18.53 -25.30 -26.94
C THR A 473 18.45 -24.08 -26.02
N TRP A 474 18.29 -24.36 -24.71
CA TRP A 474 18.23 -23.36 -23.67
C TRP A 474 19.52 -23.35 -22.86
N TYR A 475 20.20 -22.19 -22.81
CA TYR A 475 21.56 -22.08 -22.30
C TYR A 475 21.63 -21.17 -21.06
N SER A 476 22.68 -21.38 -20.24
CA SER A 476 23.13 -20.33 -19.32
C SER A 476 23.72 -19.17 -20.13
N PRO A 477 23.57 -17.90 -19.70
CA PRO A 477 23.96 -16.74 -20.51
C PRO A 477 25.43 -16.63 -20.87
N ILE A 478 26.32 -17.07 -20.00
CA ILE A 478 27.78 -16.98 -20.20
C ILE A 478 28.49 -18.22 -19.66
N PRO A 479 29.69 -18.54 -20.16
CA PRO A 479 30.51 -19.67 -19.70
C PRO A 479 31.20 -19.33 -18.36
N ALA A 480 30.42 -19.19 -17.28
CA ALA A 480 30.89 -18.80 -15.96
C ALA A 480 30.08 -19.49 -14.86
N ASN A 481 30.51 -19.31 -13.62
CA ASN A 481 29.83 -19.90 -12.45
C ASN A 481 28.54 -19.15 -12.08
N THR A 482 27.90 -19.59 -11.00
CA THR A 482 26.62 -19.12 -10.43
C THR A 482 26.48 -17.60 -10.41
N ILE A 483 27.44 -16.86 -9.80
CA ILE A 483 27.25 -15.43 -9.53
C ILE A 483 27.13 -14.61 -10.80
N PRO A 484 28.10 -14.62 -11.77
CA PRO A 484 27.98 -13.90 -13.03
C PRO A 484 26.72 -14.32 -13.83
N ASN A 485 26.36 -15.59 -13.88
CA ASN A 485 25.16 -16.08 -14.56
C ASN A 485 23.89 -15.53 -13.92
N ARG A 486 23.76 -15.58 -12.59
CA ARG A 486 22.60 -15.00 -11.88
C ARG A 486 22.50 -13.47 -12.01
N MET A 487 23.61 -12.78 -12.27
CA MET A 487 23.55 -11.34 -12.58
C MET A 487 22.79 -11.10 -13.90
N TYR A 488 22.95 -11.97 -14.91
CA TYR A 488 22.13 -11.90 -16.13
C TYR A 488 20.66 -12.13 -15.87
N LEU A 489 20.31 -12.98 -14.91
CA LEU A 489 18.91 -13.22 -14.53
C LEU A 489 18.21 -11.97 -13.96
N PHE A 490 18.97 -11.05 -13.34
CA PHE A 490 18.39 -9.88 -12.71
C PHE A 490 18.65 -8.56 -13.43
N ALA A 491 19.82 -8.44 -14.08
CA ALA A 491 20.25 -7.21 -14.72
C ALA A 491 20.60 -7.39 -16.21
N ALA A 492 20.42 -8.59 -16.77
CA ALA A 492 20.78 -8.97 -18.14
C ALA A 492 22.26 -8.75 -18.49
N THR A 493 23.13 -8.56 -17.48
CA THR A 493 24.58 -8.36 -17.65
C THR A 493 25.32 -8.68 -16.36
N SER A 494 26.54 -9.22 -16.47
CA SER A 494 27.51 -9.28 -15.36
C SER A 494 28.42 -8.04 -15.28
N TRP A 495 28.22 -7.06 -16.19
CA TRP A 495 28.99 -5.83 -16.28
C TRP A 495 30.51 -6.04 -16.36
N GLY A 496 30.91 -6.94 -17.21
CA GLY A 496 32.33 -7.26 -17.47
C GLY A 496 32.94 -8.33 -16.55
N HIS A 497 32.14 -9.00 -15.74
CA HIS A 497 32.61 -10.02 -14.82
C HIS A 497 32.42 -11.44 -15.38
N GLY A 498 33.53 -12.19 -15.54
CA GLY A 498 33.56 -13.64 -15.72
C GLY A 498 33.65 -14.40 -14.39
N TYR A 499 34.03 -13.70 -13.33
CA TYR A 499 34.13 -14.20 -11.94
C TYR A 499 33.26 -13.35 -11.00
N PRO A 500 32.92 -13.83 -9.80
CA PRO A 500 32.15 -13.06 -8.83
C PRO A 500 32.80 -11.73 -8.47
N PRO A 501 32.08 -10.59 -8.54
CA PRO A 501 32.59 -9.32 -8.05
C PRO A 501 33.02 -9.41 -6.59
N THR A 502 34.24 -8.97 -6.27
CA THR A 502 34.82 -9.10 -4.94
C THR A 502 34.52 -7.93 -3.99
N SER A 503 34.04 -6.80 -4.54
CA SER A 503 33.71 -5.61 -3.79
C SER A 503 32.20 -5.34 -3.76
N PRO A 504 31.62 -5.02 -2.57
CA PRO A 504 30.23 -4.56 -2.50
C PRO A 504 29.98 -3.22 -3.22
N SER A 505 31.05 -2.45 -3.50
CA SER A 505 30.96 -1.18 -4.25
C SER A 505 31.25 -1.34 -5.75
N ASP A 506 31.32 -2.57 -6.25
CA ASP A 506 31.55 -2.84 -7.66
C ASP A 506 30.45 -2.20 -8.52
N PRO A 507 30.82 -1.56 -9.66
CA PRO A 507 29.83 -0.97 -10.57
C PRO A 507 28.78 -1.95 -11.10
N ALA A 508 29.07 -3.24 -11.15
CA ALA A 508 28.13 -4.28 -11.53
C ALA A 508 26.90 -4.31 -10.62
N TRP A 509 27.09 -4.13 -9.30
CA TRP A 509 26.00 -4.07 -8.33
C TRP A 509 25.19 -2.77 -8.38
N GLN A 510 25.61 -1.79 -9.18
CA GLN A 510 24.89 -0.53 -9.38
C GLN A 510 23.96 -0.58 -10.61
N ARG A 511 23.96 -1.68 -11.36
CA ARG A 511 23.11 -1.84 -12.55
C ARG A 511 21.64 -1.97 -12.15
N PRO A 512 20.71 -1.35 -12.91
CA PRO A 512 19.29 -1.51 -12.63
C PRO A 512 18.89 -2.98 -12.80
N THR A 513 18.10 -3.48 -11.87
CA THR A 513 17.52 -4.82 -11.94
C THR A 513 16.13 -4.79 -12.57
N ILE A 514 15.66 -5.95 -13.03
CA ILE A 514 14.25 -6.10 -13.47
C ILE A 514 13.28 -5.70 -12.36
N PHE A 515 13.61 -5.96 -11.09
CA PHE A 515 12.78 -5.57 -9.96
C PHE A 515 12.64 -4.05 -9.84
N ARG A 516 13.73 -3.31 -10.09
CA ARG A 516 13.70 -1.84 -10.15
C ARG A 516 12.86 -1.36 -11.34
N ALA A 517 12.99 -1.99 -12.49
CA ALA A 517 12.22 -1.63 -13.67
C ALA A 517 10.71 -1.85 -13.46
N LEU A 518 10.33 -2.99 -12.88
CA LEU A 518 8.95 -3.30 -12.50
C LEU A 518 8.39 -2.32 -11.47
N GLN A 519 9.16 -1.99 -10.43
CA GLN A 519 8.79 -1.00 -9.42
C GLN A 519 8.49 0.37 -10.06
N ASN A 520 9.35 0.82 -10.96
CA ASN A 520 9.19 2.09 -11.66
C ASN A 520 7.98 2.09 -12.61
N ALA A 521 7.65 0.94 -13.19
CA ALA A 521 6.49 0.77 -14.06
C ALA A 521 5.17 0.57 -13.29
N GLY A 522 5.22 0.46 -11.96
CA GLY A 522 4.03 0.20 -11.14
C GLY A 522 3.49 -1.23 -11.26
N ILE A 523 4.30 -2.16 -11.76
CA ILE A 523 3.97 -3.58 -11.86
C ILE A 523 4.20 -4.23 -10.50
N THR A 524 3.24 -5.02 -10.04
CA THR A 524 3.37 -5.72 -8.76
C THR A 524 4.33 -6.88 -8.89
N TRP A 525 5.23 -7.02 -7.91
CA TRP A 525 6.21 -8.10 -7.92
C TRP A 525 6.54 -8.56 -6.50
N ARG A 526 7.05 -9.80 -6.38
CA ARG A 526 7.60 -10.37 -5.15
C ARG A 526 8.85 -11.17 -5.45
N TYR A 527 9.76 -11.12 -4.50
CA TYR A 527 10.91 -12.00 -4.39
C TYR A 527 10.70 -12.86 -3.14
N TYR A 528 10.50 -14.15 -3.31
CA TYR A 528 10.31 -15.07 -2.20
C TYR A 528 11.60 -15.81 -1.88
N TYR A 529 12.02 -15.74 -0.61
CA TYR A 529 13.13 -16.53 -0.10
C TYR A 529 12.60 -17.68 0.77
N GLN A 530 13.27 -18.82 0.71
CA GLN A 530 12.94 -20.03 1.49
C GLN A 530 13.77 -20.09 2.77
N ASP A 531 15.03 -19.69 2.68
CA ASP A 531 15.99 -19.59 3.77
C ASP A 531 16.49 -18.12 3.88
N ASN A 532 17.63 -17.87 4.51
CA ASN A 532 18.17 -16.52 4.66
C ASN A 532 18.97 -16.02 3.44
N SER A 533 18.97 -16.76 2.33
CA SER A 533 19.68 -16.40 1.10
C SER A 533 18.81 -15.42 0.28
N VAL A 534 19.27 -14.20 0.11
CA VAL A 534 18.65 -13.18 -0.74
C VAL A 534 19.71 -12.62 -1.67
N PHE A 535 19.79 -13.17 -2.90
CA PHE A 535 20.82 -12.77 -3.85
C PHE A 535 20.68 -11.30 -4.28
N LEU A 536 19.44 -10.79 -4.36
CA LEU A 536 19.14 -9.37 -4.65
C LEU A 536 19.80 -8.40 -3.65
N ALA A 537 20.15 -8.86 -2.45
CA ALA A 537 20.79 -8.00 -1.44
C ALA A 537 22.20 -7.52 -1.83
N ASN A 538 22.80 -8.07 -2.89
CA ASN A 538 24.08 -7.59 -3.42
C ASN A 538 23.95 -6.28 -4.22
N TRP A 539 22.76 -5.96 -4.76
CA TRP A 539 22.55 -4.75 -5.55
C TRP A 539 22.32 -3.51 -4.71
N ALA A 540 22.70 -2.35 -5.26
CA ALA A 540 22.41 -1.05 -4.67
C ALA A 540 20.89 -0.80 -4.50
N ASP A 541 20.07 -1.41 -5.31
CA ASP A 541 18.61 -1.40 -5.20
C ASP A 541 18.11 -1.87 -3.83
N TRP A 542 18.87 -2.74 -3.15
CA TRP A 542 18.58 -3.20 -1.79
C TRP A 542 18.51 -2.08 -0.76
N ASN A 543 19.15 -0.93 -1.00
CA ASN A 543 19.08 0.22 -0.09
C ASN A 543 17.71 0.93 -0.13
N ASP A 544 16.83 0.59 -1.05
CA ASP A 544 15.49 1.15 -1.14
C ASP A 544 14.49 0.33 -0.29
N PRO A 545 13.88 0.95 0.76
CA PRO A 545 12.87 0.26 1.58
C PRO A 545 11.67 -0.30 0.78
N GLN A 546 11.34 0.29 -0.37
CA GLN A 546 10.26 -0.21 -1.23
C GLN A 546 10.65 -1.51 -1.92
N ILE A 547 11.91 -1.66 -2.32
CA ILE A 547 12.45 -2.93 -2.85
C ILE A 547 12.44 -3.99 -1.75
N GLN A 548 12.99 -3.68 -0.57
CA GLN A 548 13.00 -4.61 0.57
C GLN A 548 11.59 -5.04 0.98
N ALA A 549 10.61 -4.12 0.86
CA ALA A 549 9.22 -4.41 1.18
C ALA A 549 8.58 -5.48 0.28
N ASN A 550 9.15 -5.76 -0.90
CA ASN A 550 8.69 -6.79 -1.82
C ASN A 550 9.44 -8.13 -1.66
N VAL A 551 10.44 -8.20 -0.79
CA VAL A 551 11.17 -9.45 -0.47
C VAL A 551 10.54 -10.09 0.74
N ARG A 552 10.00 -11.30 0.59
CA ARG A 552 9.17 -12.01 1.57
C ARG A 552 9.59 -13.47 1.74
N ASN A 553 9.22 -14.04 2.87
CA ASN A 553 9.36 -15.47 3.07
C ASN A 553 8.36 -16.23 2.19
N ILE A 554 8.76 -17.38 1.65
CA ILE A 554 7.95 -18.26 0.79
C ILE A 554 6.59 -18.64 1.41
N GLN A 555 6.44 -18.56 2.73
CA GLN A 555 5.16 -18.82 3.39
C GLN A 555 4.05 -17.86 2.93
N GLU A 556 4.39 -16.61 2.56
CA GLU A 556 3.41 -15.68 1.97
C GLU A 556 2.87 -16.21 0.64
N TYR A 557 3.73 -16.78 -0.22
CA TYR A 557 3.31 -17.42 -1.48
C TYR A 557 2.30 -18.53 -1.24
N TYR A 558 2.58 -19.45 -0.31
CA TYR A 558 1.64 -20.52 0.03
C TYR A 558 0.32 -20.01 0.59
N ASN A 559 0.36 -18.95 1.43
CA ASN A 559 -0.84 -18.36 2.00
C ASN A 559 -1.72 -17.70 0.93
N ILE A 560 -1.11 -16.99 -0.02
CA ILE A 560 -1.80 -16.38 -1.16
C ILE A 560 -2.44 -17.46 -2.03
N LEU A 561 -1.69 -18.50 -2.42
CA LEU A 561 -2.19 -19.54 -3.30
C LEU A 561 -3.28 -20.43 -2.66
N ALA A 562 -3.31 -20.51 -1.34
CA ALA A 562 -4.41 -21.17 -0.61
C ALA A 562 -5.68 -20.30 -0.51
N SER A 563 -5.60 -19.02 -0.88
CA SER A 563 -6.73 -18.09 -0.88
C SER A 563 -7.67 -18.36 -2.07
N PRO A 564 -8.99 -18.25 -1.91
CA PRO A 564 -9.91 -18.27 -3.05
C PRO A 564 -9.74 -17.07 -3.99
N ASN A 565 -9.00 -16.03 -3.56
CA ASN A 565 -8.69 -14.83 -4.33
C ASN A 565 -7.24 -14.84 -4.84
N ALA A 566 -6.60 -16.00 -4.94
CA ALA A 566 -5.19 -16.10 -5.33
C ALA A 566 -4.86 -15.37 -6.64
N ASP A 567 -5.76 -15.42 -7.62
CA ASP A 567 -5.65 -14.72 -8.90
C ASP A 567 -5.47 -13.18 -8.77
N THR A 568 -6.03 -12.58 -7.74
CA THR A 568 -5.93 -11.13 -7.52
C THR A 568 -4.90 -10.75 -6.45
N GLU A 569 -4.52 -11.70 -5.61
CA GLU A 569 -3.57 -11.49 -4.51
C GLU A 569 -2.13 -11.82 -4.93
N LEU A 570 -1.95 -12.74 -5.88
CA LEU A 570 -0.63 -13.10 -6.40
C LEU A 570 -0.07 -11.92 -7.22
N PRO A 571 1.17 -11.49 -6.99
CA PRO A 571 1.80 -10.46 -7.80
C PRO A 571 1.97 -10.86 -9.27
N GLN A 572 2.05 -9.85 -10.15
CA GLN A 572 2.21 -10.03 -11.59
C GLN A 572 3.53 -10.73 -11.96
N VAL A 573 4.60 -10.43 -11.22
CA VAL A 573 5.90 -11.09 -11.40
C VAL A 573 6.39 -11.63 -10.07
N VAL A 574 6.75 -12.91 -10.05
CA VAL A 574 7.24 -13.61 -8.85
C VAL A 574 8.57 -14.27 -9.17
N PHE A 575 9.59 -13.97 -8.39
CA PHE A 575 10.81 -14.74 -8.35
C PHE A 575 10.87 -15.57 -7.07
N ILE A 576 11.23 -16.84 -7.20
CA ILE A 576 11.44 -17.75 -6.06
C ILE A 576 12.92 -18.10 -6.00
N GLU A 577 13.56 -17.67 -4.92
CA GLU A 577 14.97 -17.96 -4.68
C GLU A 577 15.15 -19.42 -4.25
N ARG A 578 16.21 -20.03 -4.72
CA ARG A 578 16.63 -21.36 -4.30
C ARG A 578 16.87 -21.43 -2.80
N ALA A 579 16.75 -22.59 -2.23
CA ALA A 579 16.95 -22.82 -0.81
C ALA A 579 18.37 -23.36 -0.51
N ALA A 580 19.39 -22.57 -0.86
CA ALA A 580 20.81 -22.97 -0.80
C ALA A 580 21.29 -23.32 0.63
N ALA A 581 20.86 -22.55 1.65
CA ALA A 581 21.27 -22.80 3.02
C ALA A 581 20.64 -24.07 3.64
N THR A 582 19.58 -24.59 3.03
CA THR A 582 18.89 -25.82 3.46
C THR A 582 19.11 -26.99 2.52
N ALA A 583 20.04 -26.84 1.54
CA ALA A 583 20.43 -27.88 0.59
C ALA A 583 19.27 -28.43 -0.27
N LEU A 584 18.35 -27.53 -0.67
CA LEU A 584 17.22 -27.82 -1.57
C LEU A 584 17.38 -27.18 -2.95
N ASP A 585 18.56 -26.68 -3.26
CA ASP A 585 18.90 -25.98 -4.49
C ASP A 585 19.43 -26.86 -5.62
N GLU A 586 19.56 -28.17 -5.38
CA GLU A 586 20.07 -29.20 -6.29
C GLU A 586 21.56 -29.05 -6.66
N HIS A 587 22.28 -28.11 -6.06
CA HIS A 587 23.72 -27.95 -6.26
C HIS A 587 24.46 -29.27 -6.03
N PRO A 588 25.45 -29.67 -6.88
CA PRO A 588 26.30 -30.79 -6.60
C PRO A 588 26.84 -30.79 -5.16
N GLY A 589 26.75 -31.94 -4.48
CA GLY A 589 26.93 -32.03 -3.03
C GLY A 589 25.62 -32.18 -2.25
N ASN A 590 24.51 -31.65 -2.78
CA ASN A 590 23.17 -31.82 -2.23
C ASN A 590 22.43 -32.97 -2.96
N ASN A 591 21.40 -33.52 -2.30
CA ASN A 591 20.58 -34.56 -2.89
C ASN A 591 19.59 -33.94 -3.90
N ILE A 592 19.74 -34.26 -5.18
CA ILE A 592 18.92 -33.71 -6.28
C ILE A 592 17.43 -34.05 -6.10
N GLN A 593 17.09 -35.23 -5.57
CA GLN A 593 15.69 -35.63 -5.34
C GLN A 593 15.00 -34.77 -4.29
N THR A 594 15.72 -34.30 -3.27
CA THR A 594 15.14 -33.43 -2.24
C THR A 594 14.90 -32.02 -2.77
N GLY A 595 15.76 -31.53 -3.64
CA GLY A 595 15.57 -30.26 -4.34
C GLY A 595 14.37 -30.32 -5.28
N GLU A 596 14.29 -31.35 -6.10
CA GLU A 596 13.16 -31.54 -7.03
C GLU A 596 11.82 -31.72 -6.29
N ALA A 597 11.82 -32.37 -5.12
CA ALA A 597 10.62 -32.47 -4.29
C ALA A 597 10.19 -31.10 -3.70
N ASP A 598 11.13 -30.20 -3.44
CA ASP A 598 10.83 -28.82 -3.06
C ASP A 598 10.21 -28.06 -4.21
N VAL A 599 10.76 -28.16 -5.42
CA VAL A 599 10.16 -27.60 -6.65
C VAL A 599 8.73 -28.12 -6.83
N GLN A 600 8.52 -29.44 -6.70
CA GLN A 600 7.19 -30.04 -6.78
C GLN A 600 6.22 -29.42 -5.77
N ARG A 601 6.64 -29.21 -4.54
CA ARG A 601 5.83 -28.62 -3.48
C ARG A 601 5.42 -27.19 -3.83
N ILE A 602 6.36 -26.38 -4.35
CA ILE A 602 6.14 -24.99 -4.75
C ILE A 602 5.17 -24.92 -5.93
N LEU A 603 5.41 -25.72 -6.95
CA LEU A 603 4.58 -25.75 -8.15
C LEU A 603 3.17 -26.29 -7.85
N ASN A 604 3.02 -27.34 -7.06
CA ASN A 604 1.71 -27.92 -6.70
C ASN A 604 0.80 -26.89 -6.01
N ALA A 605 1.35 -25.96 -5.24
CA ALA A 605 0.57 -24.88 -4.66
C ALA A 605 -0.07 -23.99 -5.74
N LEU A 606 0.66 -23.67 -6.81
CA LEU A 606 0.13 -22.90 -7.95
C LEU A 606 -0.90 -23.71 -8.75
N LEU A 607 -0.59 -24.96 -9.08
CA LEU A 607 -1.43 -25.82 -9.93
C LEU A 607 -2.83 -26.04 -9.35
N THR A 608 -2.99 -25.93 -8.04
CA THR A 608 -4.26 -26.11 -7.32
C THR A 608 -4.95 -24.78 -6.95
N SER A 609 -4.34 -23.65 -7.29
CA SER A 609 -4.81 -22.32 -6.90
C SER A 609 -5.76 -21.70 -7.93
N ALA A 610 -6.48 -20.65 -7.51
CA ALA A 610 -7.29 -19.84 -8.40
C ALA A 610 -6.46 -19.01 -9.41
N ALA A 611 -5.14 -18.85 -9.19
CA ALA A 611 -4.24 -18.13 -10.08
C ALA A 611 -3.73 -19.00 -11.26
N TRP A 612 -3.94 -20.32 -11.23
CA TRP A 612 -3.44 -21.22 -12.28
C TRP A 612 -3.85 -20.84 -13.71
N PRO A 613 -5.12 -20.47 -14.01
CA PRO A 613 -5.60 -20.30 -15.39
C PRO A 613 -4.82 -19.28 -16.23
N ASP A 614 -4.17 -18.31 -15.64
CA ASP A 614 -3.45 -17.24 -16.32
C ASP A 614 -2.03 -17.01 -15.79
N SER A 615 -1.46 -18.09 -15.24
CA SER A 615 -0.09 -18.13 -14.74
C SER A 615 0.86 -18.85 -15.69
N ALA A 616 2.13 -18.48 -15.65
CA ALA A 616 3.24 -19.25 -16.16
C ALA A 616 4.29 -19.43 -15.05
N PHE A 617 4.65 -20.69 -14.78
CA PHE A 617 5.77 -21.04 -13.91
C PHE A 617 6.93 -21.53 -14.79
N ILE A 618 8.10 -20.91 -14.62
CA ILE A 618 9.31 -21.23 -15.39
C ILE A 618 10.36 -21.75 -14.42
N LEU A 619 10.73 -23.01 -14.56
CA LEU A 619 11.85 -23.62 -13.86
C LEU A 619 13.04 -23.69 -14.80
N THR A 620 14.20 -23.26 -14.32
CA THR A 620 15.49 -23.46 -15.01
C THR A 620 16.64 -23.54 -14.01
N TYR A 621 17.86 -23.67 -14.52
CA TYR A 621 19.08 -23.74 -13.72
C TYR A 621 20.04 -22.62 -14.12
N ASP A 622 20.89 -22.20 -13.20
CA ASP A 622 21.75 -21.04 -13.39
C ASP A 622 22.95 -21.33 -14.31
N GLU A 623 23.55 -22.52 -14.21
CA GLU A 623 24.64 -22.97 -15.07
C GLU A 623 24.85 -24.48 -15.01
N GLY A 624 25.78 -25.03 -15.78
CA GLY A 624 25.94 -26.48 -15.98
C GLY A 624 26.68 -27.24 -14.87
N GLY A 625 27.24 -26.58 -13.85
CA GLY A 625 27.90 -27.24 -12.72
C GLY A 625 29.21 -27.94 -13.04
N GLY A 626 29.85 -27.70 -14.18
CA GLY A 626 30.99 -28.51 -14.66
C GLY A 626 30.59 -29.91 -15.09
N LEU A 627 29.30 -30.17 -15.28
CA LEU A 627 28.73 -31.44 -15.73
C LEU A 627 28.67 -31.46 -17.26
N PHE A 628 28.78 -32.67 -17.82
CA PHE A 628 28.85 -32.89 -19.25
C PHE A 628 27.57 -32.44 -19.98
N ASP A 629 27.77 -31.70 -21.06
CA ASP A 629 26.80 -31.47 -22.10
C ASP A 629 27.48 -31.73 -23.47
N HIS A 630 26.85 -32.51 -24.33
CA HIS A 630 27.42 -32.83 -25.65
C HIS A 630 27.24 -31.72 -26.67
N VAL A 631 26.41 -30.71 -26.42
CA VAL A 631 26.11 -29.61 -27.33
C VAL A 631 26.93 -28.39 -26.95
N GLY A 632 27.67 -27.89 -27.92
CA GLY A 632 28.48 -26.68 -27.76
C GLY A 632 27.63 -25.40 -27.59
N PRO A 633 28.26 -24.34 -27.10
CA PRO A 633 27.60 -23.06 -26.85
C PRO A 633 27.23 -22.37 -28.19
N ILE A 634 26.36 -21.37 -28.09
CA ILE A 634 25.93 -20.55 -29.25
C ILE A 634 26.46 -19.13 -29.15
N LEU A 635 26.60 -18.46 -30.30
CA LEU A 635 26.87 -17.04 -30.35
C LEU A 635 25.62 -16.24 -29.99
N VAL A 636 25.81 -15.19 -29.22
CA VAL A 636 24.78 -14.31 -28.74
C VAL A 636 25.20 -12.85 -28.77
N THR A 637 24.26 -11.92 -28.72
CA THR A 637 24.57 -10.48 -28.61
C THR A 637 25.20 -10.19 -27.25
N PRO A 638 26.33 -9.50 -27.17
CA PRO A 638 26.84 -9.00 -25.89
C PRO A 638 25.79 -8.09 -25.19
N PRO A 639 25.74 -8.07 -23.86
CA PRO A 639 24.73 -7.29 -23.17
C PRO A 639 24.90 -5.78 -23.31
N ASP A 640 26.16 -5.33 -23.43
CA ASP A 640 26.58 -3.94 -23.43
C ASP A 640 27.98 -3.83 -24.07
N ASP A 641 28.56 -2.63 -24.08
CA ASP A 641 29.90 -2.37 -24.59
C ASP A 641 31.01 -2.58 -23.53
N GLN A 642 30.66 -3.09 -22.35
CA GLN A 642 31.61 -3.34 -21.28
C GLN A 642 32.50 -4.53 -21.61
N LEU A 643 33.80 -4.27 -21.73
CA LEU A 643 34.79 -5.32 -21.90
C LEU A 643 35.00 -6.10 -20.59
N PRO A 644 35.50 -7.34 -20.67
CA PRO A 644 35.85 -8.11 -19.46
C PRO A 644 36.83 -7.34 -18.57
N THR A 645 36.54 -7.34 -17.24
CA THR A 645 37.31 -6.56 -16.26
C THR A 645 38.18 -7.42 -15.35
N ASP A 646 37.91 -8.73 -15.26
CA ASP A 646 38.53 -9.64 -14.30
C ASP A 646 39.20 -10.86 -14.92
N LEU A 647 39.39 -10.88 -16.25
CA LEU A 647 40.04 -11.99 -16.98
C LEU A 647 41.57 -11.86 -17.09
N GLY A 648 42.21 -10.97 -16.32
CA GLY A 648 43.66 -10.85 -16.29
C GLY A 648 44.34 -12.12 -15.76
N GLY A 649 45.05 -12.87 -16.61
CA GLY A 649 45.67 -14.15 -16.25
C GLY A 649 44.78 -15.38 -16.47
N HIS A 650 43.59 -15.18 -16.98
CA HIS A 650 42.58 -16.18 -17.29
C HIS A 650 42.36 -16.28 -18.83
N THR A 651 41.53 -17.23 -19.26
CA THR A 651 41.13 -17.38 -20.65
C THR A 651 40.50 -16.08 -21.14
N GLN A 652 41.02 -15.51 -22.21
CA GLN A 652 40.51 -14.28 -22.79
C GLN A 652 39.27 -14.60 -23.62
N GLY A 653 38.18 -13.87 -23.43
CA GLY A 653 36.92 -14.06 -24.14
C GLY A 653 36.05 -12.81 -24.03
N LEU A 654 34.94 -12.82 -24.73
CA LEU A 654 33.92 -11.78 -24.73
C LEU A 654 32.60 -12.39 -24.19
N PHE A 655 31.66 -11.54 -23.84
CA PHE A 655 30.32 -11.97 -23.40
C PHE A 655 29.37 -12.22 -24.59
N ASN A 656 29.88 -12.74 -25.68
CA ASN A 656 29.17 -13.01 -26.94
C ASN A 656 28.93 -14.50 -27.23
N VAL A 657 29.12 -15.34 -26.21
CA VAL A 657 28.90 -16.79 -26.26
C VAL A 657 28.18 -17.22 -24.96
N THR A 658 27.32 -18.23 -25.09
CA THR A 658 26.59 -18.81 -23.93
C THR A 658 27.49 -19.77 -23.14
N GLY A 659 27.07 -20.17 -21.96
CA GLY A 659 27.56 -21.35 -21.29
C GLY A 659 26.94 -22.63 -21.84
N PHE A 660 26.88 -23.69 -21.04
CA PHE A 660 26.26 -24.96 -21.42
C PHE A 660 24.73 -24.85 -21.42
N ARG A 661 24.08 -25.83 -22.07
CA ARG A 661 22.63 -26.00 -21.94
C ARG A 661 22.27 -26.34 -20.49
N VAL A 662 21.18 -25.80 -20.05
CA VAL A 662 20.58 -26.10 -18.74
C VAL A 662 19.11 -26.50 -18.93
N PRO A 663 18.53 -27.32 -18.05
CA PRO A 663 17.12 -27.68 -18.16
C PRO A 663 16.22 -26.47 -18.06
N VAL A 664 15.10 -26.49 -18.80
CA VAL A 664 14.01 -25.54 -18.66
C VAL A 664 12.67 -26.21 -18.86
N VAL A 665 11.67 -25.79 -18.10
CA VAL A 665 10.28 -26.14 -18.37
C VAL A 665 9.38 -24.93 -18.12
N VAL A 666 8.43 -24.71 -19.02
CA VAL A 666 7.40 -23.66 -18.91
C VAL A 666 6.06 -24.33 -18.62
N VAL A 667 5.64 -24.25 -17.36
CA VAL A 667 4.41 -24.84 -16.85
C VAL A 667 3.31 -23.80 -16.84
N SER A 668 2.37 -23.90 -17.78
CA SER A 668 1.31 -22.93 -17.97
C SER A 668 0.12 -23.57 -18.69
N PRO A 669 -1.12 -23.13 -18.44
CA PRO A 669 -2.24 -23.49 -19.31
C PRO A 669 -2.03 -23.03 -20.76
N TRP A 670 -1.16 -22.03 -20.98
CA TRP A 670 -0.87 -21.44 -22.28
C TRP A 670 0.41 -21.98 -22.90
N SER A 671 1.15 -22.89 -22.26
CA SER A 671 2.30 -23.55 -22.89
C SER A 671 1.85 -24.54 -23.96
N LYS A 672 2.67 -24.76 -24.96
CA LYS A 672 2.42 -25.78 -26.01
C LYS A 672 2.57 -27.16 -25.38
N PRO A 673 1.54 -28.02 -25.42
CA PRO A 673 1.63 -29.34 -24.77
C PRO A 673 2.62 -30.23 -25.50
N HIS A 674 3.33 -31.08 -24.76
CA HIS A 674 4.27 -32.08 -25.29
C HIS A 674 5.31 -31.52 -26.28
N THR A 675 5.72 -30.25 -26.10
CA THR A 675 6.57 -29.56 -27.06
C THR A 675 8.00 -29.40 -26.53
N ILE A 676 8.97 -29.69 -27.40
CA ILE A 676 10.37 -29.30 -27.19
C ILE A 676 10.64 -28.12 -28.14
N SER A 677 11.01 -26.97 -27.59
CA SER A 677 11.45 -25.82 -28.37
C SER A 677 12.92 -26.00 -28.77
N HIS A 678 13.19 -25.77 -30.04
CA HIS A 678 14.56 -25.75 -30.59
C HIS A 678 15.04 -24.33 -30.87
N MET A 679 14.43 -23.33 -30.23
CA MET A 679 14.81 -21.93 -30.37
C MET A 679 16.10 -21.68 -29.60
N PRO A 680 17.23 -21.40 -30.26
CA PRO A 680 18.49 -21.14 -29.58
C PRO A 680 18.38 -19.86 -28.73
N THR A 681 18.50 -20.00 -27.43
CA THR A 681 18.31 -18.88 -26.49
C THR A 681 18.93 -19.15 -25.12
N ASP A 682 19.03 -18.11 -24.32
CA ASP A 682 19.42 -18.22 -22.92
C ASP A 682 18.29 -17.70 -22.01
N TYR A 683 18.45 -17.84 -20.70
CA TYR A 683 17.37 -17.50 -19.77
C TYR A 683 17.12 -15.99 -19.59
N THR A 684 17.88 -15.08 -20.27
CA THR A 684 17.46 -13.68 -20.39
C THR A 684 16.15 -13.55 -21.19
N SER A 685 15.74 -14.60 -21.90
CA SER A 685 14.40 -14.71 -22.51
C SER A 685 13.27 -14.61 -21.48
N ILE A 686 13.50 -14.96 -20.21
CA ILE A 686 12.53 -14.74 -19.13
C ILE A 686 12.34 -13.24 -18.90
N LEU A 687 13.42 -12.44 -18.90
CA LEU A 687 13.34 -11.00 -18.80
C LEU A 687 12.57 -10.41 -19.98
N LYS A 688 12.90 -10.83 -21.21
CA LYS A 688 12.17 -10.42 -22.42
C LYS A 688 10.69 -10.76 -22.37
N LEU A 689 10.29 -11.92 -21.83
CA LEU A 689 8.90 -12.28 -21.64
C LEU A 689 8.20 -11.30 -20.69
N ILE A 690 8.83 -10.98 -19.56
CA ILE A 690 8.32 -10.03 -18.57
C ILE A 690 8.21 -8.63 -19.20
N GLU A 691 9.24 -8.17 -19.86
CA GLU A 691 9.31 -6.88 -20.54
C GLU A 691 8.23 -6.74 -21.63
N THR A 692 8.07 -7.77 -22.44
CA THR A 692 7.02 -7.84 -23.48
C THR A 692 5.63 -7.80 -22.86
N ARG A 693 5.40 -8.61 -21.82
CA ARG A 693 4.09 -8.72 -21.17
C ARG A 693 3.65 -7.42 -20.52
N TYR A 694 4.56 -6.72 -19.87
CA TYR A 694 4.25 -5.54 -19.05
C TYR A 694 4.71 -4.23 -19.68
N ASN A 695 5.21 -4.28 -20.93
CA ASN A 695 5.70 -3.11 -21.67
C ASN A 695 6.78 -2.34 -20.86
N VAL A 696 7.71 -3.09 -20.28
CA VAL A 696 8.88 -2.58 -19.60
C VAL A 696 10.04 -2.57 -20.62
N PRO A 697 10.84 -1.50 -20.70
CA PRO A 697 12.01 -1.49 -21.60
C PRO A 697 13.03 -2.56 -21.24
N ALA A 698 13.67 -3.14 -22.25
CA ALA A 698 14.78 -4.06 -22.05
C ALA A 698 15.92 -3.41 -21.24
N LEU A 699 16.57 -4.20 -20.39
CA LEU A 699 17.65 -3.74 -19.52
C LEU A 699 18.96 -3.56 -20.30
N THR A 700 19.20 -4.42 -21.31
CA THR A 700 20.42 -4.45 -22.12
C THR A 700 20.12 -4.86 -23.56
N GLN A 701 21.16 -4.97 -24.39
CA GLN A 701 21.03 -5.53 -25.73
C GLN A 701 20.83 -7.05 -25.73
N ARG A 702 21.26 -7.77 -24.68
CA ARG A 702 21.13 -9.22 -24.57
C ARG A 702 19.66 -9.63 -24.48
N ASP A 703 18.93 -9.11 -23.51
CA ASP A 703 17.51 -9.41 -23.32
C ASP A 703 16.63 -8.84 -24.43
N ALA A 704 17.01 -7.68 -25.01
CA ALA A 704 16.32 -7.14 -26.19
C ALA A 704 16.37 -8.07 -27.40
N THR A 705 17.49 -8.78 -27.61
CA THR A 705 17.76 -9.57 -28.83
C THR A 705 17.69 -11.09 -28.66
N THR A 706 17.61 -11.58 -27.41
CA THR A 706 17.46 -13.01 -27.10
C THR A 706 16.20 -13.60 -27.71
N GLY A 707 16.06 -14.92 -27.71
CA GLY A 707 14.89 -15.62 -28.23
C GLY A 707 13.59 -15.15 -27.58
N ASP A 708 12.53 -15.02 -28.37
CA ASP A 708 11.22 -14.61 -27.89
C ASP A 708 10.38 -15.84 -27.50
N MET A 709 10.19 -16.06 -26.21
CA MET A 709 9.39 -17.19 -25.71
C MET A 709 7.95 -17.17 -26.23
N THR A 710 7.46 -16.00 -26.69
CA THR A 710 6.11 -15.82 -27.25
C THR A 710 6.03 -16.04 -28.77
N ASP A 711 7.15 -16.36 -29.44
CA ASP A 711 7.14 -16.64 -30.87
C ASP A 711 6.14 -17.76 -31.19
N PRO A 712 5.18 -17.55 -32.09
CA PRO A 712 4.09 -18.52 -32.33
C PRO A 712 4.60 -19.83 -32.95
N THR A 713 5.74 -19.82 -33.64
CA THR A 713 6.30 -20.99 -34.32
C THR A 713 7.25 -21.77 -33.41
N ASN A 714 8.27 -21.08 -32.89
CA ASN A 714 9.38 -21.72 -32.18
C ASN A 714 9.38 -21.48 -30.68
N GLY A 715 8.54 -20.55 -30.20
CA GLY A 715 8.46 -20.21 -28.78
C GLY A 715 7.72 -21.25 -27.95
N PHE A 716 7.54 -20.93 -26.67
CA PHE A 716 7.04 -21.85 -25.65
C PHE A 716 5.52 -21.82 -25.47
N PHE A 717 4.85 -20.77 -25.98
CA PHE A 717 3.44 -20.53 -25.71
C PHE A 717 2.56 -20.67 -26.95
N ASP A 718 1.32 -21.13 -26.72
CA ASP A 718 0.20 -21.02 -27.64
C ASP A 718 -0.92 -20.22 -26.98
N PHE A 719 -1.05 -18.97 -27.36
CA PHE A 719 -2.05 -18.07 -26.80
C PHE A 719 -3.40 -18.10 -27.54
N THR A 720 -3.60 -19.01 -28.46
CA THR A 720 -4.89 -19.13 -29.20
C THR A 720 -6.00 -19.67 -28.32
N ALA A 721 -5.69 -20.62 -27.43
CA ALA A 721 -6.58 -21.15 -26.41
C ALA A 721 -5.74 -21.79 -25.28
N PRO A 722 -6.23 -21.81 -24.05
CA PRO A 722 -5.52 -22.51 -22.97
C PRO A 722 -5.58 -24.02 -23.22
N ASN A 723 -4.40 -24.65 -23.27
CA ASN A 723 -4.26 -26.05 -23.57
C ASN A 723 -4.40 -26.98 -22.35
N MET A 724 -4.05 -26.46 -21.15
CA MET A 724 -3.90 -27.25 -19.92
C MET A 724 -4.57 -26.62 -18.69
N LEU A 725 -5.82 -26.17 -18.81
CA LEU A 725 -6.60 -25.73 -17.64
C LEU A 725 -6.75 -26.82 -16.60
N THR A 726 -6.88 -28.08 -17.07
CA THR A 726 -6.81 -29.25 -16.18
C THR A 726 -5.38 -29.76 -16.19
N VAL A 727 -4.77 -29.71 -15.03
CA VAL A 727 -3.38 -30.18 -14.84
C VAL A 727 -3.33 -31.70 -15.08
N PRO A 728 -2.42 -32.21 -15.93
CA PRO A 728 -2.22 -33.64 -16.07
C PRO A 728 -1.72 -34.28 -14.76
N PRO A 729 -1.96 -35.57 -14.52
CA PRO A 729 -1.40 -36.24 -13.37
C PRO A 729 0.13 -36.20 -13.39
N LEU A 730 0.73 -35.65 -12.34
CA LEU A 730 2.18 -35.60 -12.16
C LEU A 730 2.60 -36.62 -11.08
N PRO A 731 3.67 -37.38 -11.29
CA PRO A 731 4.16 -38.34 -10.30
C PRO A 731 4.73 -37.62 -9.08
N THR A 732 4.72 -38.31 -7.93
CA THR A 732 5.39 -37.81 -6.73
C THR A 732 6.89 -37.99 -6.87
N GLN A 733 7.67 -36.94 -6.63
CA GLN A 733 9.12 -37.04 -6.58
C GLN A 733 9.56 -37.85 -5.34
N PRO A 734 10.31 -38.92 -5.50
CA PRO A 734 10.91 -39.64 -4.36
C PRO A 734 11.99 -38.77 -3.69
N THR A 735 12.21 -38.99 -2.40
CA THR A 735 13.25 -38.31 -1.61
C THR A 735 14.11 -39.29 -0.81
N ASN A 736 13.99 -40.58 -1.13
CA ASN A 736 14.63 -41.65 -0.41
C ASN A 736 15.94 -42.16 -1.05
N GLY A 737 16.38 -41.52 -2.12
CA GLY A 737 17.65 -41.77 -2.74
C GLY A 737 18.82 -41.47 -1.80
N THR A 738 19.89 -42.17 -1.97
CA THR A 738 21.04 -42.16 -1.05
C THR A 738 22.18 -41.30 -1.59
N CYS A 739 22.74 -40.46 -0.74
CA CYS A 739 24.00 -39.78 -1.01
C CYS A 739 25.17 -40.67 -0.70
N ASN A 740 25.77 -41.25 -1.71
CA ASN A 740 26.95 -42.12 -1.57
C ASN A 740 27.99 -41.76 -2.64
N TYR A 741 28.88 -40.87 -2.33
CA TYR A 741 29.94 -40.41 -3.24
C TYR A 741 30.86 -41.52 -3.78
N GLN A 742 30.94 -42.68 -3.11
CA GLN A 742 31.67 -43.85 -3.62
C GLN A 742 31.08 -44.41 -4.92
N LEU A 743 29.88 -44.00 -5.29
CA LEU A 743 29.15 -44.48 -6.46
C LEU A 743 29.05 -43.42 -7.57
N GLU A 744 29.66 -42.25 -7.41
CA GLU A 744 29.51 -41.11 -8.35
C GLU A 744 30.25 -41.32 -9.68
N GLY A 745 31.30 -42.09 -9.69
CA GLY A 745 32.05 -42.43 -10.90
C GLY A 745 31.42 -43.55 -11.74
N SER A 746 31.85 -43.67 -13.00
CA SER A 746 31.40 -44.70 -13.92
C SER A 746 31.59 -46.12 -13.34
N PRO A 747 30.60 -47.01 -13.49
CA PRO A 747 30.80 -48.41 -13.12
C PRO A 747 31.96 -49.00 -13.90
N GLN A 748 32.93 -49.60 -13.22
CA GLN A 748 34.07 -50.28 -13.83
C GLN A 748 33.66 -51.65 -14.35
#